data_caebd219dcee29b2de9003f2c62a679a
#
_entry.id   caebd219dcee29b2de9003f2c62a679a
#
_cell.length_a   1.000
_cell.length_b   1.000
_cell.length_c   1.000
_cell.angle_alpha   90.00
_cell.angle_beta   90.00
_cell.angle_gamma   90.00
#
_symmetry.space_group_name_H-M   'P 1'
#
loop_
_entity.id
_entity.type
_entity.pdbx_description
1 polymer ?
#
loop_
_entity_poly.entity_id
_entity_poly.type
_entity_poly.pdbx_seq_one_letter_code
_entity_poly.pdbx_strand_id
1 'polypeptide(L)'
;MKQIVILTVSLIVAATRLAAQEIRGSVADKDQCPIEGATVVMQTPDSVFVDGVTTDSLGRFVFHREMKQYRLIFQHLLYKSVVKDYNVAGDIGVVTMDEQDAYALNEVVVSAQRPLVKAENGALTYDVEALAEKTTANNAYEALTRLPGVLEQGGSLSLIGAGSVTVILNGRPSSMSSEQLVSLLKSTPVSNVEKAEVMYSAPAKYRVRGAVINLVLKDRKSEDTFLRGEVGADFTQARYTQGNGRMNFSFGGRKVTADVLYAADYTKRRTGYDFISHHTLDSVVHDVEQYNTGLRRKLTHNVRTSLEYRITENDHLNMAYTAAITPSLWTVENSEGTLSESSNVRKGDEQMHNFNLDYTARWGMNIGVDYTCYSYPSVQEFSNRIGEDEQNFSADSRQRINRWNVYAGQTHVLPQDWSLNYGINFSFANDESSQFYHAQEGGDMSSLNSETKLDERTYNFYAGLEKAFGERLSLSLSAAGEYYRLADYKQWAVYPSMQLNYIPSSSHIFQLSFSSDKAYPDYWSMQDATSYLNGYAKVVGNPGLRPSTDYTVDLTYILKSKYIFSLYYTHVKDLFAQLAYQSPDELTMIYQTVNYDYEQSFGLSVIVPFTVGNVWNSRLTLDGSYLRDACKDYYAIGFDNRVWRGIVMLNNTFRLSSKPAISLELNGLYVSPSVQGNYDLSSVWKVDAGLKWTSADQKAELRLTGNDLFNSATPNACVNDRGQRFEINQHADSRFLSLSFTYKFGGYKAKEHKDVDTSRFGY
;
A
#
# COMPACT_ATOMS: atom_id res chain seq x y z
N MET A 1 18.83 1.56 36.06
CA MET A 1 17.49 0.95 36.10
C MET A 1 16.57 1.50 37.18
N LYS A 2 16.96 1.65 38.43
CA LYS A 2 16.07 2.23 39.46
C LYS A 2 15.63 3.70 39.24
N GLN A 3 16.46 4.54 38.63
CA GLN A 3 16.12 5.93 38.35
C GLN A 3 15.18 6.10 37.15
N ILE A 4 15.22 5.21 36.17
CA ILE A 4 14.31 5.21 34.99
C ILE A 4 12.91 4.75 35.41
N VAL A 5 12.81 3.76 36.30
CA VAL A 5 11.52 3.28 36.83
C VAL A 5 10.82 4.35 37.67
N ILE A 6 11.57 5.13 38.46
CA ILE A 6 11.02 6.21 39.29
C ILE A 6 10.53 7.38 38.39
N LEU A 7 11.22 7.69 37.30
CA LEU A 7 10.80 8.72 36.35
C LEU A 7 9.52 8.30 35.61
N THR A 8 9.43 7.04 35.22
CA THR A 8 8.25 6.48 34.51
C THR A 8 7.03 6.42 35.44
N VAL A 9 7.20 6.03 36.69
CA VAL A 9 6.11 5.98 37.67
C VAL A 9 5.68 7.41 38.08
N SER A 10 6.58 8.38 38.13
CA SER A 10 6.24 9.80 38.43
C SER A 10 5.49 10.47 37.27
N LEU A 11 5.77 10.07 36.00
CA LEU A 11 5.00 10.53 34.84
C LEU A 11 3.58 9.94 34.82
N ILE A 12 3.40 8.72 35.28
CA ILE A 12 2.08 8.03 35.30
C ILE A 12 1.20 8.64 36.43
N VAL A 13 1.77 9.03 37.56
CA VAL A 13 1.02 9.64 38.68
C VAL A 13 0.64 11.10 38.41
N ALA A 14 1.39 11.83 37.56
CA ALA A 14 1.04 13.19 37.15
C ALA A 14 -0.14 13.25 36.14
N ALA A 15 -0.46 12.17 35.47
CA ALA A 15 -1.53 12.11 34.44
C ALA A 15 -2.95 11.93 35.02
N THR A 16 -3.12 11.76 36.34
CA THR A 16 -4.42 11.39 36.93
C THR A 16 -5.28 12.54 37.45
N ARG A 17 -4.91 13.82 37.20
CA ARG A 17 -5.74 14.97 37.58
C ARG A 17 -5.87 16.00 36.45
N LEU A 18 -6.53 15.63 35.34
CA LEU A 18 -7.16 16.62 34.46
C LEU A 18 -8.65 16.29 34.41
N ALA A 19 -9.45 17.01 35.16
CA ALA A 19 -10.89 17.04 34.97
C ALA A 19 -11.11 17.67 33.58
N ALA A 20 -11.76 16.92 32.65
CA ALA A 20 -12.15 17.48 31.37
C ALA A 20 -13.06 18.68 31.61
N GLN A 21 -12.72 19.84 31.06
CA GLN A 21 -13.64 20.99 31.07
C GLN A 21 -14.70 20.71 30.01
N GLU A 22 -15.95 20.51 30.47
CA GLU A 22 -17.11 20.31 29.62
C GLU A 22 -17.60 21.67 29.10
N ILE A 23 -18.00 21.73 27.82
CA ILE A 23 -18.73 22.87 27.27
C ILE A 23 -20.21 22.47 27.28
N ARG A 24 -21.02 23.20 28.03
CA ARG A 24 -22.43 22.92 28.21
C ARG A 24 -23.28 24.16 28.07
N GLY A 25 -24.55 23.99 27.75
CA GLY A 25 -25.53 25.06 27.62
C GLY A 25 -26.94 24.53 27.43
N SER A 26 -27.87 25.40 27.14
CA SER A 26 -29.23 25.03 26.79
C SER A 26 -29.77 25.86 25.64
N VAL A 27 -30.74 25.30 24.91
CA VAL A 27 -31.41 25.94 23.79
C VAL A 27 -32.88 26.13 24.13
N ALA A 28 -33.40 27.34 23.96
CA ALA A 28 -34.81 27.68 24.21
C ALA A 28 -35.37 28.57 23.07
N ASP A 29 -36.67 28.66 23.01
CA ASP A 29 -37.37 29.61 22.15
C ASP A 29 -37.46 31.03 22.79
N LYS A 30 -38.17 31.97 22.16
CA LYS A 30 -38.40 33.32 22.67
C LYS A 30 -39.19 33.37 23.96
N ASP A 31 -40.06 32.36 24.18
CA ASP A 31 -40.91 32.25 25.37
C ASP A 31 -40.22 31.46 26.49
N GLN A 32 -38.88 31.21 26.34
CA GLN A 32 -38.07 30.45 27.28
C GLN A 32 -38.46 28.97 27.39
N CYS A 33 -39.20 28.42 26.43
CA CYS A 33 -39.49 26.99 26.40
C CYS A 33 -38.30 26.21 25.86
N PRO A 34 -37.88 25.13 26.50
CA PRO A 34 -36.71 24.34 26.05
C PRO A 34 -36.99 23.67 24.69
N ILE A 35 -36.03 23.69 23.80
CA ILE A 35 -36.08 23.05 22.50
C ILE A 35 -35.40 21.69 22.59
N GLU A 36 -36.17 20.62 22.58
CA GLU A 36 -35.69 19.24 22.51
C GLU A 36 -35.28 18.87 21.09
N GLY A 37 -34.24 18.07 20.93
CA GLY A 37 -33.81 17.57 19.62
C GLY A 37 -33.09 18.61 18.73
N ALA A 38 -32.76 19.79 19.26
CA ALA A 38 -31.95 20.74 18.50
C ALA A 38 -30.51 20.20 18.36
N THR A 39 -30.05 20.16 17.14
CA THR A 39 -28.67 19.75 16.81
C THR A 39 -27.72 20.90 17.10
N VAL A 40 -26.69 20.63 17.91
CA VAL A 40 -25.63 21.59 18.21
C VAL A 40 -24.33 21.07 17.62
N VAL A 41 -23.83 21.73 16.58
CA VAL A 41 -22.59 21.36 15.89
C VAL A 41 -21.48 22.29 16.38
N MET A 42 -20.35 21.69 16.78
CA MET A 42 -19.15 22.42 17.17
C MET A 42 -18.13 22.40 16.02
N GLN A 43 -17.61 23.57 15.70
CA GLN A 43 -16.57 23.77 14.70
C GLN A 43 -15.42 24.61 15.26
N THR A 44 -14.25 24.50 14.64
CA THR A 44 -13.17 25.48 14.84
C THR A 44 -13.54 26.82 14.21
N PRO A 45 -12.87 27.95 14.53
CA PRO A 45 -13.09 29.23 13.87
C PRO A 45 -12.94 29.15 12.33
N ASP A 46 -12.12 28.24 11.84
CA ASP A 46 -11.90 27.98 10.41
C ASP A 46 -12.96 27.03 9.79
N SER A 47 -14.10 26.83 10.47
CA SER A 47 -15.24 26.00 10.02
C SER A 47 -14.94 24.49 9.86
N VAL A 48 -13.94 23.96 10.58
CA VAL A 48 -13.68 22.51 10.61
C VAL A 48 -14.58 21.88 11.70
N PHE A 49 -15.32 20.84 11.34
CA PHE A 49 -16.16 20.09 12.29
C PHE A 49 -15.32 19.47 13.42
N VAL A 50 -15.79 19.61 14.65
CA VAL A 50 -15.15 19.07 15.84
C VAL A 50 -16.01 18.01 16.50
N ASP A 51 -17.30 18.31 16.74
CA ASP A 51 -18.23 17.44 17.44
C ASP A 51 -19.68 17.86 17.17
N GLY A 52 -20.65 17.00 17.51
CA GLY A 52 -22.07 17.31 17.38
C GLY A 52 -22.88 16.56 18.43
N VAL A 53 -23.82 17.28 19.06
CA VAL A 53 -24.72 16.73 20.08
C VAL A 53 -26.14 17.21 19.83
N THR A 54 -27.13 16.52 20.41
CA THR A 54 -28.53 16.96 20.39
C THR A 54 -28.96 17.37 21.79
N THR A 55 -29.89 18.34 21.85
CA THR A 55 -30.45 18.78 23.13
C THR A 55 -31.40 17.75 23.72
N ASP A 56 -31.38 17.60 25.06
CA ASP A 56 -32.29 16.77 25.81
C ASP A 56 -33.70 17.41 25.93
N SER A 57 -34.65 16.74 26.62
CA SER A 57 -36.03 17.24 26.87
C SER A 57 -36.09 18.54 27.68
N LEU A 58 -34.99 18.97 28.28
CA LEU A 58 -34.85 20.26 28.97
C LEU A 58 -34.05 21.26 28.15
N GLY A 59 -33.82 20.95 26.85
CA GLY A 59 -33.04 21.79 25.92
C GLY A 59 -31.55 21.80 26.18
N ARG A 60 -31.01 20.96 27.05
CA ARG A 60 -29.60 20.98 27.47
C ARG A 60 -28.71 20.14 26.55
N PHE A 61 -27.48 20.60 26.36
CA PHE A 61 -26.44 19.87 25.63
C PHE A 61 -25.10 19.96 26.36
N VAL A 62 -24.23 18.97 26.15
CA VAL A 62 -22.89 18.89 26.74
C VAL A 62 -21.92 18.32 25.70
N PHE A 63 -20.78 19.00 25.50
CA PHE A 63 -19.63 18.51 24.80
C PHE A 63 -18.52 18.16 25.79
N HIS A 64 -18.02 16.96 25.75
CA HIS A 64 -16.87 16.51 26.56
C HIS A 64 -15.55 16.86 25.85
N ARG A 65 -15.39 18.13 25.51
CA ARG A 65 -14.25 18.65 24.77
C ARG A 65 -13.72 19.95 25.37
N GLU A 66 -12.40 20.13 25.38
CA GLU A 66 -11.76 21.36 25.78
C GLU A 66 -11.34 22.16 24.56
N MET A 67 -11.98 23.31 24.34
CA MET A 67 -11.62 24.25 23.28
C MET A 67 -11.67 25.69 23.82
N LYS A 68 -10.67 26.50 23.46
CA LYS A 68 -10.60 27.90 23.85
C LYS A 68 -11.30 28.84 22.86
N GLN A 69 -11.39 28.43 21.62
CA GLN A 69 -12.10 29.19 20.57
C GLN A 69 -12.83 28.18 19.69
N TYR A 70 -14.14 28.33 19.58
CA TYR A 70 -14.98 27.44 18.78
C TYR A 70 -16.24 28.15 18.32
N ARG A 71 -16.84 27.62 17.25
CA ARG A 71 -18.12 28.03 16.71
C ARG A 71 -19.16 26.95 17.01
N LEU A 72 -20.33 27.36 17.52
CA LEU A 72 -21.48 26.50 17.66
C LEU A 72 -22.55 26.89 16.65
N ILE A 73 -23.12 25.90 16.00
CA ILE A 73 -24.24 26.02 15.08
C ILE A 73 -25.41 25.26 15.70
N PHE A 74 -26.50 25.97 15.97
CA PHE A 74 -27.71 25.40 16.54
C PHE A 74 -28.75 25.26 15.41
N GLN A 75 -29.30 24.07 15.23
CA GLN A 75 -30.23 23.76 14.16
C GLN A 75 -31.41 22.96 14.68
N HIS A 76 -32.60 23.31 14.24
CA HIS A 76 -33.82 22.57 14.50
C HIS A 76 -34.82 22.77 13.35
N LEU A 77 -35.68 21.76 13.09
CA LEU A 77 -36.60 21.74 11.95
C LEU A 77 -37.59 22.92 11.95
N LEU A 78 -37.98 23.36 13.12
CA LEU A 78 -39.02 24.41 13.31
C LEU A 78 -38.42 25.78 13.64
N TYR A 79 -37.11 25.93 13.78
CA TYR A 79 -36.46 27.17 14.22
C TYR A 79 -35.36 27.61 13.25
N LYS A 80 -35.12 28.89 13.16
CA LYS A 80 -34.04 29.49 12.36
C LYS A 80 -32.70 29.08 12.97
N SER A 81 -31.77 28.63 12.12
CA SER A 81 -30.43 28.27 12.57
C SER A 81 -29.69 29.47 13.20
N VAL A 82 -29.00 29.21 14.32
CA VAL A 82 -28.22 30.21 15.05
C VAL A 82 -26.77 29.81 15.02
N VAL A 83 -25.87 30.75 14.67
CA VAL A 83 -24.42 30.55 14.66
C VAL A 83 -23.78 31.51 15.65
N LYS A 84 -22.98 30.98 16.58
CA LYS A 84 -22.26 31.80 17.58
C LYS A 84 -20.83 31.34 17.77
N ASP A 85 -19.92 32.30 17.86
CA ASP A 85 -18.50 32.07 18.18
C ASP A 85 -18.28 32.28 19.69
N TYR A 86 -17.54 31.34 20.30
CA TYR A 86 -17.24 31.35 21.74
C TYR A 86 -15.74 31.29 21.99
N ASN A 87 -15.31 31.99 23.04
CA ASN A 87 -13.91 32.05 23.49
C ASN A 87 -13.74 31.56 24.93
N VAL A 88 -14.75 30.86 25.45
CA VAL A 88 -14.79 30.45 26.87
C VAL A 88 -15.19 28.97 26.95
N ALA A 89 -14.44 28.18 27.74
CA ALA A 89 -14.86 26.81 28.07
C ALA A 89 -15.78 26.83 29.30
N GLY A 90 -16.74 25.91 29.38
CA GLY A 90 -17.69 25.80 30.50
C GLY A 90 -19.14 26.02 30.08
N ASP A 91 -19.92 26.62 30.98
CA ASP A 91 -21.34 26.87 30.72
C ASP A 91 -21.52 28.13 29.84
N ILE A 92 -22.09 27.97 28.67
CA ILE A 92 -22.31 29.07 27.71
C ILE A 92 -23.71 29.72 27.86
N GLY A 93 -24.51 29.23 28.83
CA GLY A 93 -25.86 29.77 29.08
C GLY A 93 -26.92 29.29 28.13
N VAL A 94 -28.01 30.07 28.01
CA VAL A 94 -29.14 29.77 27.15
C VAL A 94 -28.94 30.41 25.78
N VAL A 95 -29.14 29.62 24.72
CA VAL A 95 -29.17 30.10 23.33
C VAL A 95 -30.61 30.12 22.86
N THR A 96 -31.12 31.31 22.47
CA THR A 96 -32.46 31.46 22.00
C THR A 96 -32.51 31.28 20.47
N MET A 97 -33.48 30.51 19.97
CA MET A 97 -33.77 30.31 18.55
C MET A 97 -35.15 30.88 18.21
N ASP A 98 -35.24 31.53 17.07
CA ASP A 98 -36.47 32.10 16.50
C ASP A 98 -37.24 31.04 15.71
N GLU A 99 -38.59 31.00 15.83
CA GLU A 99 -39.39 30.14 14.96
C GLU A 99 -39.19 30.48 13.48
N GLN A 100 -39.24 29.44 12.65
CA GLN A 100 -39.09 29.55 11.20
C GLN A 100 -40.48 29.70 10.55
N ASP A 101 -40.68 30.78 9.79
CA ASP A 101 -41.89 30.96 9.00
C ASP A 101 -42.06 29.80 8.01
N ALA A 102 -43.23 29.22 7.88
CA ALA A 102 -43.54 27.94 7.20
C ALA A 102 -43.25 27.91 5.68
N TYR A 103 -42.64 28.97 5.08
CA TYR A 103 -42.43 29.08 3.65
C TYR A 103 -40.98 29.38 3.18
N ALA A 104 -39.98 29.24 4.07
CA ALA A 104 -38.60 29.46 3.67
C ALA A 104 -37.70 28.30 4.15
N LEU A 105 -37.79 27.14 3.50
CA LEU A 105 -36.73 26.12 3.54
C LEU A 105 -35.51 26.67 2.75
N ASN A 106 -34.79 27.60 3.32
CA ASN A 106 -33.44 27.85 2.86
C ASN A 106 -32.54 26.72 3.33
N GLU A 107 -32.09 25.90 2.40
CA GLU A 107 -31.10 24.86 2.63
C GLU A 107 -29.83 25.51 3.23
N VAL A 108 -29.65 25.39 4.54
CA VAL A 108 -28.37 25.74 5.16
C VAL A 108 -27.41 24.60 4.87
N VAL A 109 -26.64 24.74 3.81
CA VAL A 109 -25.56 23.83 3.50
C VAL A 109 -24.44 24.09 4.52
N VAL A 110 -24.41 23.33 5.60
CA VAL A 110 -23.25 23.27 6.48
C VAL A 110 -22.18 22.44 5.76
N SER A 111 -21.31 23.10 5.02
CA SER A 111 -20.15 22.45 4.41
C SER A 111 -19.05 22.26 5.47
N ALA A 112 -19.12 21.19 6.26
CA ALA A 112 -18.00 20.74 7.04
C ALA A 112 -17.04 19.98 6.09
N GLN A 113 -15.82 20.47 5.93
CA GLN A 113 -14.80 19.70 5.21
C GLN A 113 -14.43 18.49 6.09
N ARG A 114 -14.72 17.28 5.61
CA ARG A 114 -14.22 16.07 6.27
C ARG A 114 -12.70 16.13 6.35
N PRO A 115 -12.10 15.82 7.50
CA PRO A 115 -10.65 15.75 7.59
C PRO A 115 -10.13 14.70 6.59
N LEU A 116 -9.09 15.07 5.83
CA LEU A 116 -8.47 14.16 4.85
C LEU A 116 -7.86 12.94 5.50
N VAL A 117 -7.45 13.07 6.76
CA VAL A 117 -6.86 12.01 7.56
C VAL A 117 -7.43 12.06 8.97
N LYS A 118 -7.78 10.88 9.49
CA LYS A 118 -8.16 10.67 10.89
C LYS A 118 -7.20 9.68 11.51
N ALA A 119 -6.87 9.86 12.77
CA ALA A 119 -6.17 8.84 13.55
C ALA A 119 -7.21 8.04 14.33
N GLU A 120 -7.50 6.83 13.87
CA GLU A 120 -8.48 5.93 14.48
C GLU A 120 -7.82 4.57 14.73
N ASN A 121 -7.98 4.03 15.95
CA ASN A 121 -7.49 2.68 16.31
C ASN A 121 -6.02 2.42 15.94
N GLY A 122 -5.17 3.43 16.01
CA GLY A 122 -3.77 3.30 15.65
C GLY A 122 -3.44 3.44 14.16
N ALA A 123 -4.42 3.68 13.31
CA ALA A 123 -4.24 3.87 11.89
C ALA A 123 -4.44 5.34 11.48
N LEU A 124 -3.74 5.76 10.44
CA LEU A 124 -4.07 6.94 9.68
C LEU A 124 -5.12 6.56 8.65
N THR A 125 -6.37 6.89 8.93
CA THR A 125 -7.53 6.50 8.10
C THR A 125 -7.82 7.58 7.07
N TYR A 126 -7.83 7.19 5.80
CA TYR A 126 -8.14 8.04 4.66
C TYR A 126 -9.46 7.62 4.02
N ASP A 127 -10.36 8.57 3.81
CA ASP A 127 -11.59 8.37 3.04
C ASP A 127 -11.23 8.29 1.54
N VAL A 128 -11.24 7.07 0.99
CA VAL A 128 -10.84 6.82 -0.41
C VAL A 128 -11.88 7.33 -1.40
N GLU A 129 -13.14 7.38 -1.03
CA GLU A 129 -14.19 7.95 -1.88
C GLU A 129 -14.00 9.46 -2.04
N ALA A 130 -13.81 10.17 -0.93
CA ALA A 130 -13.50 11.61 -0.97
C ALA A 130 -12.16 11.91 -1.67
N LEU A 131 -11.19 11.01 -1.59
CA LEU A 131 -9.93 11.11 -2.33
C LEU A 131 -10.17 10.94 -3.84
N ALA A 132 -10.94 9.95 -4.25
CA ALA A 132 -11.24 9.67 -5.66
C ALA A 132 -12.07 10.77 -6.33
N GLU A 133 -12.96 11.44 -5.58
CA GLU A 133 -13.69 12.62 -6.06
C GLU A 133 -12.77 13.81 -6.36
N LYS A 134 -11.68 13.93 -5.59
CA LYS A 134 -10.70 15.01 -5.72
C LYS A 134 -9.53 14.67 -6.64
N THR A 135 -9.45 13.44 -7.12
CA THR A 135 -8.36 12.95 -7.98
C THR A 135 -8.91 12.25 -9.22
N THR A 136 -8.03 11.85 -10.12
CA THR A 136 -8.42 11.09 -11.31
C THR A 136 -8.35 9.57 -11.10
N ALA A 137 -8.10 9.09 -9.89
CA ALA A 137 -8.03 7.65 -9.60
C ALA A 137 -9.34 6.94 -9.95
N ASN A 138 -9.24 5.81 -10.66
CA ASN A 138 -10.38 4.98 -11.07
C ASN A 138 -10.36 3.56 -10.52
N ASN A 139 -9.24 3.12 -9.97
CA ASN A 139 -9.07 1.81 -9.34
C ASN A 139 -8.37 1.94 -7.98
N ALA A 140 -8.38 0.84 -7.23
CA ALA A 140 -7.82 0.81 -5.89
C ALA A 140 -6.31 1.09 -5.85
N TYR A 141 -5.55 0.57 -6.82
CA TYR A 141 -4.11 0.80 -6.89
C TYR A 141 -3.78 2.28 -7.05
N GLU A 142 -4.42 2.95 -7.99
CA GLU A 142 -4.23 4.39 -8.22
C GLU A 142 -4.66 5.21 -7.00
N ALA A 143 -5.74 4.81 -6.32
CA ALA A 143 -6.15 5.47 -5.08
C ALA A 143 -5.07 5.35 -4.00
N LEU A 144 -4.46 4.17 -3.84
CA LEU A 144 -3.35 3.97 -2.89
C LEU A 144 -2.12 4.81 -3.24
N THR A 145 -1.76 4.92 -4.52
CA THR A 145 -0.63 5.79 -4.93
C THR A 145 -0.90 7.28 -4.71
N ARG A 146 -2.15 7.67 -4.48
CA ARG A 146 -2.54 9.04 -4.13
C ARG A 146 -2.58 9.29 -2.62
N LEU A 147 -2.38 8.27 -1.78
CA LEU A 147 -2.29 8.45 -0.34
C LEU A 147 -1.01 9.22 0.04
N PRO A 148 -1.05 10.04 1.08
CA PRO A 148 0.13 10.70 1.61
C PRO A 148 1.20 9.70 2.05
N GLY A 149 2.46 9.92 1.63
CA GLY A 149 3.59 9.07 2.01
C GLY A 149 3.70 7.75 1.24
N VAL A 150 2.74 7.39 0.39
CA VAL A 150 2.82 6.20 -0.45
C VAL A 150 3.55 6.53 -1.74
N LEU A 151 4.54 5.72 -2.08
CA LEU A 151 5.33 5.78 -3.31
C LEU A 151 5.10 4.53 -4.15
N GLU A 152 5.22 4.69 -5.46
CA GLU A 152 5.29 3.58 -6.41
C GLU A 152 6.72 3.47 -6.94
N GLN A 153 7.33 2.31 -6.78
CA GLN A 153 8.66 2.01 -7.31
C GLN A 153 8.64 0.63 -7.98
N GLY A 154 8.98 0.56 -9.25
CA GLY A 154 9.05 -0.70 -9.99
C GLY A 154 7.74 -1.51 -10.03
N GLY A 155 6.58 -0.86 -9.88
CA GLY A 155 5.28 -1.52 -9.81
C GLY A 155 4.87 -2.00 -8.42
N SER A 156 5.71 -1.78 -7.39
CA SER A 156 5.41 -2.08 -5.99
C SER A 156 5.07 -0.80 -5.22
N LEU A 157 4.23 -0.93 -4.19
CA LEU A 157 3.92 0.16 -3.26
C LEU A 157 4.93 0.14 -2.12
N SER A 158 5.41 1.32 -1.75
CA SER A 158 6.24 1.54 -0.57
C SER A 158 5.69 2.70 0.25
N LEU A 159 6.06 2.75 1.52
CA LEU A 159 5.65 3.81 2.44
C LEU A 159 6.90 4.52 2.94
N ILE A 160 6.95 5.85 2.81
CA ILE A 160 8.07 6.66 3.29
C ILE A 160 8.25 6.42 4.80
N GLY A 161 9.48 6.10 5.21
CA GLY A 161 9.82 5.84 6.60
C GLY A 161 9.58 4.40 7.08
N ALA A 162 9.11 3.49 6.21
CA ALA A 162 8.97 2.07 6.52
C ALA A 162 10.00 1.23 5.77
N GLY A 163 10.52 0.18 6.39
CA GLY A 163 11.46 -0.77 5.77
C GLY A 163 10.75 -1.64 4.72
N SER A 164 9.55 -2.09 5.05
CA SER A 164 8.66 -2.85 4.17
C SER A 164 7.21 -2.43 4.40
N VAL A 165 6.35 -2.62 3.42
CA VAL A 165 4.91 -2.41 3.58
C VAL A 165 4.12 -3.59 3.06
N THR A 166 3.16 -4.07 3.86
CA THR A 166 2.22 -5.11 3.45
C THR A 166 0.86 -4.49 3.15
N VAL A 167 0.32 -4.74 1.96
CA VAL A 167 -1.06 -4.35 1.64
C VAL A 167 -1.99 -5.50 2.01
N ILE A 168 -3.00 -5.21 2.83
CA ILE A 168 -4.02 -6.17 3.27
C ILE A 168 -5.41 -5.72 2.82
N LEU A 169 -6.33 -6.67 2.67
CA LEU A 169 -7.70 -6.42 2.24
C LEU A 169 -8.67 -6.77 3.36
N ASN A 170 -9.51 -5.81 3.77
CA ASN A 170 -10.50 -6.01 4.85
C ASN A 170 -9.88 -6.59 6.14
N GLY A 171 -8.70 -6.09 6.52
CA GLY A 171 -7.97 -6.56 7.70
C GLY A 171 -7.34 -7.95 7.56
N ARG A 172 -7.20 -8.50 6.36
CA ARG A 172 -6.70 -9.85 6.10
C ARG A 172 -5.46 -9.82 5.20
N PRO A 173 -4.37 -10.47 5.60
CA PRO A 173 -3.22 -10.65 4.71
C PRO A 173 -3.60 -11.52 3.52
N SER A 174 -2.97 -11.24 2.38
CA SER A 174 -3.09 -12.04 1.16
C SER A 174 -1.86 -12.90 0.99
N SER A 175 -2.02 -14.12 0.50
CA SER A 175 -0.92 -15.01 0.12
C SER A 175 -0.46 -14.78 -1.34
N MET A 176 -1.07 -13.82 -2.04
CA MET A 176 -0.68 -13.42 -3.38
C MET A 176 0.70 -12.75 -3.38
N SER A 177 1.45 -12.93 -4.47
CA SER A 177 2.67 -12.13 -4.68
C SER A 177 2.35 -10.64 -4.83
N SER A 178 3.34 -9.77 -4.67
CA SER A 178 3.16 -8.33 -4.84
C SER A 178 2.64 -7.97 -6.25
N GLU A 179 3.14 -8.64 -7.30
CA GLU A 179 2.67 -8.40 -8.68
C GLU A 179 1.20 -8.81 -8.87
N GLN A 180 0.81 -9.95 -8.31
CA GLN A 180 -0.56 -10.45 -8.35
C GLN A 180 -1.52 -9.56 -7.56
N LEU A 181 -1.10 -9.11 -6.39
CA LEU A 181 -1.88 -8.17 -5.57
C LEU A 181 -2.05 -6.82 -6.29
N VAL A 182 -1.00 -6.29 -6.89
CA VAL A 182 -1.07 -5.06 -7.70
C VAL A 182 -2.02 -5.24 -8.89
N SER A 183 -1.98 -6.39 -9.56
CA SER A 183 -2.91 -6.71 -10.65
C SER A 183 -4.37 -6.72 -10.17
N LEU A 184 -4.63 -7.34 -9.01
CA LEU A 184 -5.95 -7.32 -8.38
C LEU A 184 -6.40 -5.90 -8.01
N LEU A 185 -5.53 -5.08 -7.41
CA LEU A 185 -5.84 -3.71 -7.04
C LEU A 185 -6.14 -2.82 -8.26
N LYS A 186 -5.40 -3.00 -9.36
CA LYS A 186 -5.68 -2.32 -10.66
C LYS A 186 -7.01 -2.73 -11.25
N SER A 187 -7.44 -3.98 -11.00
CA SER A 187 -8.73 -4.50 -11.45
C SER A 187 -9.89 -4.12 -10.53
N THR A 188 -9.61 -3.71 -9.28
CA THR A 188 -10.63 -3.34 -8.29
C THR A 188 -11.06 -1.89 -8.48
N PRO A 189 -12.34 -1.60 -8.81
CA PRO A 189 -12.82 -0.24 -8.93
C PRO A 189 -12.66 0.56 -7.64
N VAL A 190 -12.30 1.84 -7.74
CA VAL A 190 -12.21 2.72 -6.57
C VAL A 190 -13.56 2.88 -5.86
N SER A 191 -14.65 2.78 -6.60
CA SER A 191 -16.02 2.82 -6.05
C SER A 191 -16.34 1.69 -5.05
N ASN A 192 -15.56 0.59 -5.08
CA ASN A 192 -15.69 -0.51 -4.14
C ASN A 192 -14.89 -0.30 -2.85
N VAL A 193 -14.07 0.74 -2.79
CA VAL A 193 -13.24 1.03 -1.64
C VAL A 193 -13.95 2.02 -0.74
N GLU A 194 -13.98 1.74 0.56
CA GLU A 194 -14.52 2.64 1.59
C GLU A 194 -13.41 3.55 2.11
N LYS A 195 -12.35 2.94 2.64
CA LYS A 195 -11.24 3.65 3.25
C LYS A 195 -9.92 2.90 3.07
N ALA A 196 -8.83 3.61 3.26
CA ALA A 196 -7.50 3.04 3.41
C ALA A 196 -6.93 3.44 4.77
N GLU A 197 -6.43 2.45 5.50
CA GLU A 197 -5.82 2.63 6.81
C GLU A 197 -4.32 2.40 6.69
N VAL A 198 -3.52 3.42 6.95
CA VAL A 198 -2.06 3.35 6.93
C VAL A 198 -1.55 3.22 8.36
N MET A 199 -0.82 2.15 8.64
CA MET A 199 -0.25 1.85 9.95
C MET A 199 1.25 1.62 9.81
N TYR A 200 2.07 2.35 10.55
CA TYR A 200 3.53 2.14 10.61
C TYR A 200 3.90 0.94 11.51
N SER A 201 2.97 0.54 12.38
CA SER A 201 3.07 -0.67 13.19
C SER A 201 1.70 -1.34 13.27
N ALA A 202 1.56 -2.49 12.62
CA ALA A 202 0.29 -3.21 12.57
C ALA A 202 -0.04 -3.87 13.92
N PRO A 203 -1.23 -3.65 14.50
CA PRO A 203 -1.70 -4.44 15.63
C PRO A 203 -1.76 -5.93 15.31
N ALA A 204 -1.49 -6.78 16.32
CA ALA A 204 -1.41 -8.24 16.18
C ALA A 204 -2.66 -8.88 15.56
N LYS A 205 -3.84 -8.28 15.78
CA LYS A 205 -5.12 -8.74 15.23
C LYS A 205 -5.15 -8.85 13.70
N TYR A 206 -4.30 -8.11 12.99
CA TYR A 206 -4.19 -8.18 11.53
C TYR A 206 -3.30 -9.34 11.04
N ARG A 207 -2.60 -10.04 11.95
CA ARG A 207 -1.73 -11.20 11.65
C ARG A 207 -0.60 -10.88 10.68
N VAL A 208 -0.25 -9.62 10.56
CA VAL A 208 0.89 -9.08 9.82
C VAL A 208 1.75 -8.25 10.77
N ARG A 209 2.97 -8.01 10.38
CA ARG A 209 3.95 -7.22 11.13
C ARG A 209 4.41 -6.05 10.28
N GLY A 210 5.18 -5.14 10.87
CA GLY A 210 5.72 -3.99 10.16
C GLY A 210 4.66 -2.96 9.78
N ALA A 211 4.92 -2.21 8.72
CA ALA A 211 3.98 -1.24 8.18
C ALA A 211 2.93 -1.90 7.28
N VAL A 212 1.70 -1.40 7.37
CA VAL A 212 0.54 -1.97 6.66
C VAL A 212 -0.30 -0.88 6.04
N ILE A 213 -0.77 -1.14 4.84
CA ILE A 213 -1.88 -0.42 4.21
C ILE A 213 -3.07 -1.37 4.15
N ASN A 214 -4.08 -1.14 5.00
CA ASN A 214 -5.31 -1.91 4.97
C ASN A 214 -6.33 -1.24 4.06
N LEU A 215 -6.65 -1.87 2.95
CA LEU A 215 -7.70 -1.43 2.05
C LEU A 215 -9.02 -2.03 2.49
N VAL A 216 -9.91 -1.20 3.01
CA VAL A 216 -11.24 -1.61 3.45
C VAL A 216 -12.22 -1.43 2.30
N LEU A 217 -12.80 -2.52 1.85
CA LEU A 217 -13.85 -2.51 0.85
C LEU A 217 -15.20 -2.20 1.50
N LYS A 218 -16.08 -1.53 0.77
CA LYS A 218 -17.40 -1.13 1.29
C LYS A 218 -18.20 -2.33 1.75
N ASP A 219 -18.65 -2.28 3.01
CA ASP A 219 -19.62 -3.23 3.52
C ASP A 219 -21.01 -2.91 2.91
N ARG A 220 -21.56 -3.90 2.23
CA ARG A 220 -22.79 -3.74 1.44
C ARG A 220 -23.98 -4.33 2.16
N LYS A 221 -24.15 -3.98 3.45
CA LYS A 221 -25.35 -4.33 4.20
C LYS A 221 -26.56 -3.64 3.58
N SER A 222 -27.54 -4.41 3.14
CA SER A 222 -28.83 -3.91 2.68
C SER A 222 -29.91 -4.86 3.16
N GLU A 223 -30.99 -4.32 3.70
CA GLU A 223 -32.21 -5.11 4.01
C GLU A 223 -32.89 -5.57 2.73
N ASP A 224 -32.78 -4.77 1.66
CA ASP A 224 -33.31 -5.07 0.35
C ASP A 224 -32.29 -5.79 -0.53
N THR A 225 -32.77 -6.66 -1.41
CA THR A 225 -31.91 -7.24 -2.45
C THR A 225 -31.47 -6.18 -3.45
N PHE A 226 -30.20 -6.18 -3.77
CA PHE A 226 -29.65 -5.26 -4.78
C PHE A 226 -28.77 -6.00 -5.78
N LEU A 227 -28.75 -5.49 -6.99
CA LEU A 227 -27.77 -5.84 -8.03
C LEU A 227 -27.09 -4.55 -8.49
N ARG A 228 -25.77 -4.51 -8.43
CA ARG A 228 -24.95 -3.38 -8.89
C ARG A 228 -23.85 -3.90 -9.79
N GLY A 229 -23.43 -3.09 -10.73
CA GLY A 229 -22.33 -3.44 -11.59
C GLY A 229 -21.56 -2.22 -12.08
N GLU A 230 -20.32 -2.50 -12.46
CA GLU A 230 -19.42 -1.55 -13.11
C GLU A 230 -18.72 -2.28 -14.24
N VAL A 231 -18.65 -1.64 -15.41
CA VAL A 231 -17.83 -2.08 -16.53
C VAL A 231 -16.86 -0.97 -16.88
N GLY A 232 -15.63 -1.35 -17.25
CA GLY A 232 -14.61 -0.37 -17.63
C GLY A 232 -13.71 -0.93 -18.72
N ALA A 233 -13.16 -0.03 -19.51
CA ALA A 233 -12.14 -0.35 -20.51
C ALA A 233 -11.08 0.74 -20.53
N ASP A 234 -9.82 0.33 -20.59
CA ASP A 234 -8.67 1.21 -20.70
C ASP A 234 -7.92 0.88 -22.01
N PHE A 235 -7.63 1.92 -22.77
CA PHE A 235 -6.79 1.87 -23.95
C PHE A 235 -5.53 2.68 -23.66
N THR A 236 -4.36 2.03 -23.70
CA THR A 236 -3.09 2.67 -23.40
C THR A 236 -2.16 2.58 -24.59
N GLN A 237 -1.61 3.73 -25.00
CA GLN A 237 -0.62 3.86 -26.05
C GLN A 237 0.70 4.34 -25.44
N ALA A 238 1.65 3.41 -25.33
CA ALA A 238 3.08 3.67 -25.15
C ALA A 238 3.76 3.54 -26.51
N ARG A 239 4.93 2.91 -26.59
CA ARG A 239 5.49 2.47 -27.89
C ARG A 239 4.58 1.45 -28.57
N TYR A 240 3.95 0.58 -27.80
CA TYR A 240 2.96 -0.39 -28.24
C TYR A 240 1.62 -0.16 -27.56
N THR A 241 0.56 -0.56 -28.24
CA THR A 241 -0.80 -0.54 -27.71
C THR A 241 -0.98 -1.60 -26.63
N GLN A 242 -1.63 -1.22 -25.53
CA GLN A 242 -2.05 -2.07 -24.44
C GLN A 242 -3.52 -1.82 -24.15
N GLY A 243 -4.20 -2.75 -23.48
CA GLY A 243 -5.61 -2.58 -23.15
C GLY A 243 -6.01 -3.41 -21.95
N ASN A 244 -6.97 -2.89 -21.20
CA ASN A 244 -7.60 -3.59 -20.08
C ASN A 244 -9.12 -3.48 -20.23
N GLY A 245 -9.80 -4.60 -20.04
CA GLY A 245 -11.26 -4.64 -19.91
C GLY A 245 -11.63 -5.24 -18.55
N ARG A 246 -12.52 -4.58 -17.81
CA ARG A 246 -12.94 -5.04 -16.48
C ARG A 246 -14.44 -4.98 -16.30
N MET A 247 -14.97 -5.93 -15.53
CA MET A 247 -16.33 -5.93 -15.07
C MET A 247 -16.39 -6.38 -13.62
N ASN A 248 -17.28 -5.75 -12.87
CA ASN A 248 -17.55 -6.09 -11.50
C ASN A 248 -19.05 -6.11 -11.26
N PHE A 249 -19.55 -7.18 -10.67
CA PHE A 249 -20.95 -7.35 -10.28
C PHE A 249 -21.02 -7.65 -8.80
N SER A 250 -21.97 -7.02 -8.13
CA SER A 250 -22.28 -7.26 -6.73
C SER A 250 -23.76 -7.53 -6.58
N PHE A 251 -24.05 -8.67 -5.99
CA PHE A 251 -25.38 -9.05 -5.57
C PHE A 251 -25.41 -9.10 -4.05
N GLY A 252 -26.42 -8.54 -3.43
CA GLY A 252 -26.54 -8.55 -1.98
C GLY A 252 -27.97 -8.58 -1.49
N GLY A 253 -28.14 -9.09 -0.29
CA GLY A 253 -29.37 -9.16 0.47
C GLY A 253 -29.06 -9.36 1.94
N ARG A 254 -30.10 -9.57 2.75
CA ARG A 254 -30.00 -9.64 4.21
C ARG A 254 -29.00 -10.68 4.73
N LYS A 255 -28.90 -11.86 4.10
CA LYS A 255 -28.05 -12.97 4.56
C LYS A 255 -26.87 -13.29 3.66
N VAL A 256 -26.93 -12.90 2.40
CA VAL A 256 -25.93 -13.29 1.40
C VAL A 256 -25.49 -12.06 0.65
N THR A 257 -24.17 -11.90 0.51
CA THR A 257 -23.55 -10.94 -0.41
C THR A 257 -22.56 -11.69 -1.28
N ALA A 258 -22.64 -11.49 -2.58
CA ALA A 258 -21.74 -12.09 -3.55
C ALA A 258 -21.16 -11.02 -4.47
N ASP A 259 -19.87 -11.10 -4.73
CA ASP A 259 -19.17 -10.25 -5.67
C ASP A 259 -18.44 -11.11 -6.73
N VAL A 260 -18.49 -10.67 -7.98
CA VAL A 260 -17.75 -11.26 -9.09
C VAL A 260 -17.01 -10.15 -9.81
N LEU A 261 -15.70 -10.27 -9.87
CA LEU A 261 -14.81 -9.39 -10.62
C LEU A 261 -14.11 -10.23 -11.69
N TYR A 262 -14.09 -9.72 -12.90
CA TYR A 262 -13.28 -10.21 -13.99
C TYR A 262 -12.55 -9.06 -14.68
N ALA A 263 -11.27 -9.25 -14.99
CA ALA A 263 -10.51 -8.33 -15.82
C ALA A 263 -9.60 -9.10 -16.78
N ALA A 264 -9.50 -8.61 -18.00
CA ALA A 264 -8.54 -9.06 -18.99
C ALA A 264 -7.56 -7.91 -19.27
N ASP A 265 -6.27 -8.16 -19.07
CA ASP A 265 -5.19 -7.17 -19.19
C ASP A 265 -4.19 -7.62 -20.26
N TYR A 266 -4.21 -6.95 -21.40
CA TYR A 266 -3.23 -7.15 -22.47
C TYR A 266 -2.13 -6.10 -22.35
N THR A 267 -0.90 -6.56 -22.12
CA THR A 267 0.31 -5.72 -22.05
C THR A 267 1.30 -6.13 -23.14
N LYS A 268 1.86 -5.11 -23.81
CA LYS A 268 2.99 -5.24 -24.72
C LYS A 268 3.96 -4.10 -24.46
N ARG A 269 5.12 -4.41 -23.88
CA ARG A 269 6.11 -3.41 -23.45
C ARG A 269 7.47 -3.69 -24.05
N ARG A 270 8.15 -2.62 -24.46
CA ARG A 270 9.59 -2.67 -24.68
C ARG A 270 10.31 -2.70 -23.35
N THR A 271 11.29 -3.58 -23.24
CA THR A 271 12.33 -3.57 -22.22
C THR A 271 13.68 -3.38 -22.91
N GLY A 272 14.69 -2.91 -22.21
CA GLY A 272 16.01 -2.79 -22.79
C GLY A 272 16.92 -1.93 -21.91
N TYR A 273 18.21 -2.12 -22.10
CA TYR A 273 19.25 -1.36 -21.43
C TYR A 273 20.55 -1.43 -22.23
N ASP A 274 21.33 -0.37 -22.17
CA ASP A 274 22.71 -0.38 -22.65
C ASP A 274 23.60 -0.72 -21.48
N PHE A 275 24.49 -1.66 -21.69
CA PHE A 275 25.44 -2.11 -20.70
C PHE A 275 26.85 -1.77 -21.16
N ILE A 276 27.58 -0.99 -20.35
CA ILE A 276 28.96 -0.59 -20.60
C ILE A 276 29.80 -1.11 -19.44
N SER A 277 30.80 -1.94 -19.73
CA SER A 277 31.58 -2.64 -18.74
C SER A 277 33.07 -2.55 -19.07
N HIS A 278 33.87 -2.16 -18.10
CA HIS A 278 35.34 -2.24 -18.14
C HIS A 278 35.76 -3.44 -17.29
N HIS A 279 35.70 -4.63 -17.88
CA HIS A 279 35.87 -5.90 -17.19
C HIS A 279 37.37 -6.27 -17.13
N THR A 280 37.90 -6.44 -15.93
CA THR A 280 39.29 -6.88 -15.75
C THR A 280 39.36 -8.39 -15.65
N LEU A 281 40.00 -9.04 -16.62
CA LEU A 281 40.28 -10.47 -16.64
C LEU A 281 41.77 -10.67 -16.88
N ASP A 282 42.45 -11.50 -16.09
CA ASP A 282 43.92 -11.75 -16.18
C ASP A 282 44.77 -10.47 -16.22
N SER A 283 44.37 -9.45 -15.45
CA SER A 283 44.99 -8.11 -15.42
C SER A 283 44.86 -7.30 -16.72
N VAL A 284 44.05 -7.73 -17.66
CA VAL A 284 43.70 -7.02 -18.88
C VAL A 284 42.29 -6.44 -18.73
N VAL A 285 42.11 -5.18 -19.10
CA VAL A 285 40.79 -4.54 -19.13
C VAL A 285 40.15 -4.79 -20.49
N HIS A 286 38.99 -5.39 -20.50
CA HIS A 286 38.14 -5.63 -21.66
C HIS A 286 36.98 -4.65 -21.63
N ASP A 287 36.88 -3.81 -22.65
CA ASP A 287 35.78 -2.89 -22.83
C ASP A 287 34.63 -3.64 -23.53
N VAL A 288 33.56 -3.87 -22.80
CA VAL A 288 32.35 -4.57 -23.27
C VAL A 288 31.20 -3.60 -23.33
N GLU A 289 30.68 -3.37 -24.52
CA GLU A 289 29.45 -2.62 -24.77
C GLU A 289 28.42 -3.55 -25.34
N GLN A 290 27.24 -3.64 -24.69
CA GLN A 290 26.11 -4.48 -25.11
C GLN A 290 24.82 -3.67 -25.12
N TYR A 291 24.15 -3.64 -26.25
CA TYR A 291 22.86 -2.96 -26.47
C TYR A 291 21.75 -4.00 -26.39
N ASN A 292 21.00 -3.99 -25.31
CA ASN A 292 19.96 -4.97 -25.04
C ASN A 292 18.59 -4.39 -25.37
N THR A 293 17.86 -5.03 -26.26
CA THR A 293 16.49 -4.68 -26.62
C THR A 293 15.56 -5.83 -26.31
N GLY A 294 14.48 -5.54 -25.61
CA GLY A 294 13.53 -6.55 -25.22
C GLY A 294 12.08 -6.19 -25.59
N LEU A 295 11.26 -7.21 -25.72
CA LEU A 295 9.82 -7.10 -25.90
C LEU A 295 9.12 -8.15 -25.04
N ARG A 296 8.30 -7.70 -24.10
CA ARG A 296 7.45 -8.58 -23.28
C ARG A 296 5.99 -8.39 -23.67
N ARG A 297 5.30 -9.52 -23.94
CA ARG A 297 3.87 -9.56 -24.26
C ARG A 297 3.18 -10.56 -23.35
N LYS A 298 2.06 -10.14 -22.75
CA LYS A 298 1.19 -11.03 -21.96
C LYS A 298 -0.27 -10.62 -22.04
N LEU A 299 -1.15 -11.61 -21.94
CA LEU A 299 -2.57 -11.43 -21.67
C LEU A 299 -2.89 -12.12 -20.36
N THR A 300 -3.30 -11.35 -19.34
CA THR A 300 -3.62 -11.88 -18.02
C THR A 300 -5.13 -11.78 -17.78
N HIS A 301 -5.73 -12.88 -17.37
CA HIS A 301 -7.12 -12.94 -16.92
C HIS A 301 -7.13 -12.96 -15.39
N ASN A 302 -7.74 -11.95 -14.78
CA ASN A 302 -7.94 -11.86 -13.34
C ASN A 302 -9.40 -12.16 -13.03
N VAL A 303 -9.65 -13.14 -12.17
CA VAL A 303 -10.97 -13.52 -11.68
C VAL A 303 -10.97 -13.43 -10.16
N ARG A 304 -11.97 -12.79 -9.57
CA ARG A 304 -12.23 -12.87 -8.13
C ARG A 304 -13.71 -13.05 -7.90
N THR A 305 -14.05 -14.07 -7.14
CA THR A 305 -15.41 -14.25 -6.62
C THR A 305 -15.35 -14.27 -5.10
N SER A 306 -16.29 -13.62 -4.46
CA SER A 306 -16.42 -13.69 -3.00
C SER A 306 -17.88 -13.90 -2.62
N LEU A 307 -18.09 -14.65 -1.55
CA LEU A 307 -19.39 -14.93 -0.95
C LEU A 307 -19.28 -14.71 0.56
N GLU A 308 -20.09 -13.80 1.07
CA GLU A 308 -20.31 -13.64 2.50
C GLU A 308 -21.68 -14.20 2.85
N TYR A 309 -21.72 -15.12 3.81
CA TYR A 309 -22.94 -15.67 4.38
C TYR A 309 -23.03 -15.28 5.85
N ARG A 310 -24.06 -14.49 6.20
CA ARG A 310 -24.37 -14.05 7.56
C ARG A 310 -25.28 -15.08 8.21
N ILE A 311 -24.71 -15.87 9.10
CA ILE A 311 -25.44 -16.87 9.89
C ILE A 311 -26.32 -16.13 10.91
N THR A 312 -25.73 -15.17 11.63
CA THR A 312 -26.38 -14.19 12.50
C THR A 312 -25.82 -12.79 12.22
N GLU A 313 -26.19 -11.76 12.96
CA GLU A 313 -25.62 -10.41 12.79
C GLU A 313 -24.12 -10.36 13.05
N ASN A 314 -23.60 -11.24 13.91
CA ASN A 314 -22.21 -11.27 14.34
C ASN A 314 -21.46 -12.55 13.96
N ASP A 315 -22.14 -13.54 13.33
CA ASP A 315 -21.50 -14.75 12.81
C ASP A 315 -21.45 -14.70 11.28
N HIS A 316 -20.24 -14.66 10.71
CA HIS A 316 -20.04 -14.53 9.28
C HIS A 316 -19.14 -15.62 8.75
N LEU A 317 -19.54 -16.21 7.63
CA LEU A 317 -18.71 -17.10 6.82
C LEU A 317 -18.36 -16.38 5.53
N ASN A 318 -17.08 -16.21 5.27
CA ASN A 318 -16.57 -15.60 4.05
C ASN A 318 -15.81 -16.64 3.23
N MET A 319 -16.11 -16.71 1.96
CA MET A 319 -15.40 -17.53 0.99
C MET A 319 -14.92 -16.61 -0.13
N ALA A 320 -13.69 -16.79 -0.58
CA ALA A 320 -13.18 -16.07 -1.74
C ALA A 320 -12.35 -17.01 -2.61
N TYR A 321 -12.51 -16.87 -3.91
CA TYR A 321 -11.65 -17.47 -4.91
C TYR A 321 -11.05 -16.35 -5.75
N THR A 322 -9.72 -16.40 -5.93
CA THR A 322 -8.99 -15.47 -6.80
C THR A 322 -8.12 -16.28 -7.74
N ALA A 323 -8.12 -15.92 -9.02
CA ALA A 323 -7.23 -16.50 -10.01
C ALA A 323 -6.59 -15.42 -10.86
N ALA A 324 -5.30 -15.60 -11.18
CA ALA A 324 -4.58 -14.85 -12.19
C ALA A 324 -4.00 -15.85 -13.18
N ILE A 325 -4.43 -15.78 -14.44
CA ILE A 325 -4.08 -16.74 -15.48
C ILE A 325 -3.51 -15.98 -16.67
N THR A 326 -2.26 -16.27 -17.01
CA THR A 326 -1.54 -15.72 -18.17
C THR A 326 -1.18 -16.84 -19.11
N PRO A 327 -2.06 -17.24 -20.04
CA PRO A 327 -1.88 -18.42 -20.90
C PRO A 327 -0.83 -18.22 -22.00
N SER A 328 -0.26 -17.04 -22.13
CA SER A 328 0.78 -16.74 -23.11
C SER A 328 1.60 -15.57 -22.64
N LEU A 329 2.60 -15.86 -21.82
CA LEU A 329 3.68 -14.92 -21.52
C LEU A 329 4.79 -15.15 -22.55
N TRP A 330 5.15 -14.11 -23.27
CA TRP A 330 6.20 -14.18 -24.29
C TRP A 330 7.16 -13.01 -24.09
N THR A 331 8.45 -13.33 -23.99
CA THR A 331 9.52 -12.36 -23.87
C THR A 331 10.58 -12.66 -24.92
N VAL A 332 11.07 -11.64 -25.60
CA VAL A 332 12.26 -11.71 -26.47
C VAL A 332 13.23 -10.66 -26.01
N GLU A 333 14.48 -11.03 -25.88
CA GLU A 333 15.58 -10.14 -25.57
C GLU A 333 16.71 -10.40 -26.57
N ASN A 334 17.10 -9.36 -27.30
CA ASN A 334 18.22 -9.39 -28.23
C ASN A 334 19.32 -8.50 -27.66
N SER A 335 20.54 -8.98 -27.72
CA SER A 335 21.74 -8.26 -27.29
C SER A 335 22.73 -8.23 -28.45
N GLU A 336 23.18 -7.03 -28.80
CA GLU A 336 24.20 -6.80 -29.82
C GLU A 336 25.30 -5.93 -29.24
N GLY A 337 26.56 -6.24 -29.49
CA GLY A 337 27.65 -5.42 -28.97
C GLY A 337 29.04 -5.89 -29.34
N THR A 338 30.03 -5.39 -28.60
CA THR A 338 31.45 -5.64 -28.89
C THR A 338 31.89 -7.07 -28.60
N LEU A 339 31.18 -7.76 -27.66
CA LEU A 339 31.54 -9.11 -27.23
C LEU A 339 30.72 -10.18 -27.95
N SER A 340 29.42 -10.01 -28.03
CA SER A 340 28.52 -11.07 -28.52
C SER A 340 27.25 -10.53 -29.20
N GLU A 341 26.66 -11.37 -30.01
CA GLU A 341 25.27 -11.22 -30.49
C GLU A 341 24.46 -12.36 -29.92
N SER A 342 23.37 -12.04 -29.20
CA SER A 342 22.51 -13.09 -28.65
C SER A 342 21.02 -12.78 -28.79
N SER A 343 20.23 -13.85 -28.85
CA SER A 343 18.77 -13.80 -28.81
C SER A 343 18.26 -14.77 -27.76
N ASN A 344 17.40 -14.29 -26.88
CA ASN A 344 16.80 -15.02 -25.79
C ASN A 344 15.27 -14.92 -25.90
N VAL A 345 14.63 -16.00 -26.26
CA VAL A 345 13.16 -16.07 -26.39
C VAL A 345 12.62 -16.94 -25.29
N ARG A 346 11.74 -16.42 -24.46
CA ARG A 346 11.06 -17.18 -23.40
C ARG A 346 9.55 -17.18 -23.62
N LYS A 347 8.96 -18.37 -23.55
CA LYS A 347 7.51 -18.60 -23.65
C LYS A 347 7.07 -19.39 -22.42
N GLY A 348 5.94 -19.00 -21.80
CA GLY A 348 5.42 -19.71 -20.64
C GLY A 348 3.97 -19.40 -20.35
N ASP A 349 3.38 -20.25 -19.50
CA ASP A 349 2.00 -20.15 -19.04
C ASP A 349 2.04 -19.97 -17.51
N GLU A 350 1.63 -18.80 -17.01
CA GLU A 350 1.62 -18.51 -15.59
C GLU A 350 0.20 -18.64 -15.04
N GLN A 351 0.01 -19.39 -13.96
CA GLN A 351 -1.28 -19.59 -13.33
C GLN A 351 -1.16 -19.53 -11.82
N MET A 352 -2.03 -18.74 -11.19
CA MET A 352 -2.20 -18.69 -9.76
C MET A 352 -3.67 -18.87 -9.42
N HIS A 353 -3.95 -19.72 -8.44
CA HIS A 353 -5.27 -19.94 -7.86
C HIS A 353 -5.17 -19.82 -6.34
N ASN A 354 -6.03 -19.01 -5.75
CA ASN A 354 -6.13 -18.83 -4.31
C ASN A 354 -7.55 -19.08 -3.83
N PHE A 355 -7.70 -19.86 -2.78
CA PHE A 355 -8.96 -20.14 -2.09
C PHE A 355 -8.84 -19.70 -0.65
N ASN A 356 -9.74 -18.86 -0.21
CA ASN A 356 -9.82 -18.40 1.17
C ASN A 356 -11.18 -18.76 1.78
N LEU A 357 -11.15 -19.31 2.99
CA LEU A 357 -12.30 -19.57 3.82
C LEU A 357 -12.06 -18.99 5.21
N ASP A 358 -12.95 -18.12 5.67
CA ASP A 358 -12.82 -17.42 6.94
C ASP A 358 -14.16 -17.43 7.68
N TYR A 359 -14.15 -17.82 8.94
CA TYR A 359 -15.28 -17.78 9.83
C TYR A 359 -15.02 -16.84 11.01
N THR A 360 -15.90 -15.88 11.19
CA THR A 360 -15.90 -14.97 12.34
C THR A 360 -17.08 -15.30 13.23
N ALA A 361 -16.80 -15.66 14.48
CA ALA A 361 -17.81 -16.02 15.46
C ALA A 361 -18.23 -14.81 16.30
N ARG A 362 -19.49 -14.80 16.74
CA ARG A 362 -20.08 -13.73 17.59
C ARG A 362 -19.32 -13.46 18.90
N TRP A 363 -18.54 -14.41 19.39
CA TRP A 363 -17.71 -14.26 20.60
C TRP A 363 -16.31 -13.74 20.31
N GLY A 364 -16.06 -13.21 19.09
CA GLY A 364 -14.81 -12.58 18.70
C GLY A 364 -13.72 -13.53 18.20
N MET A 365 -14.01 -14.82 18.02
CA MET A 365 -13.07 -15.79 17.43
C MET A 365 -13.11 -15.69 15.90
N ASN A 366 -11.94 -15.69 15.30
CA ASN A 366 -11.74 -15.76 13.84
C ASN A 366 -10.88 -16.97 13.50
N ILE A 367 -11.37 -17.84 12.61
CA ILE A 367 -10.63 -19.01 12.12
C ILE A 367 -10.67 -18.98 10.60
N GLY A 368 -9.56 -19.28 9.96
CA GLY A 368 -9.55 -19.35 8.51
C GLY A 368 -8.46 -20.23 7.95
N VAL A 369 -8.64 -20.52 6.66
CA VAL A 369 -7.72 -21.29 5.83
C VAL A 369 -7.56 -20.53 4.52
N ASP A 370 -6.33 -20.38 4.09
CA ASP A 370 -5.96 -19.82 2.80
C ASP A 370 -5.07 -20.84 2.07
N TYR A 371 -5.41 -21.18 0.84
CA TYR A 371 -4.65 -22.08 -0.01
C TYR A 371 -4.31 -21.41 -1.32
N THR A 372 -3.05 -21.39 -1.68
CA THR A 372 -2.55 -20.87 -2.96
C THR A 372 -1.82 -21.97 -3.71
N CYS A 373 -2.18 -22.13 -4.97
CA CYS A 373 -1.46 -22.94 -5.94
C CYS A 373 -0.93 -22.04 -7.06
N TYR A 374 0.36 -22.13 -7.33
CA TYR A 374 1.04 -21.41 -8.41
C TYR A 374 1.73 -22.41 -9.33
N SER A 375 1.71 -22.16 -10.63
CA SER A 375 2.39 -22.98 -11.65
C SER A 375 2.90 -22.10 -12.77
N TYR A 376 4.16 -22.27 -13.14
CA TYR A 376 4.82 -21.57 -14.24
C TYR A 376 5.75 -22.50 -15.02
N PRO A 377 5.24 -23.27 -15.98
CA PRO A 377 6.06 -23.91 -16.98
C PRO A 377 6.51 -22.89 -18.03
N SER A 378 7.77 -22.93 -18.42
CA SER A 378 8.32 -22.06 -19.48
C SER A 378 9.43 -22.74 -20.24
N VAL A 379 9.59 -22.33 -21.52
CA VAL A 379 10.68 -22.75 -22.39
C VAL A 379 11.48 -21.52 -22.78
N GLN A 380 12.76 -21.58 -22.63
CA GLN A 380 13.76 -20.62 -23.09
C GLN A 380 14.44 -21.18 -24.33
N GLU A 381 14.48 -20.41 -25.41
CA GLU A 381 15.28 -20.65 -26.62
C GLU A 381 16.39 -19.60 -26.63
N PHE A 382 17.64 -20.02 -26.59
CA PHE A 382 18.78 -19.13 -26.52
C PHE A 382 19.76 -19.41 -27.64
N SER A 383 20.18 -18.35 -28.35
CA SER A 383 21.26 -18.38 -29.29
C SER A 383 22.26 -17.29 -28.99
N ASN A 384 23.54 -17.60 -29.09
CA ASN A 384 24.62 -16.68 -28.81
C ASN A 384 25.78 -16.92 -29.78
N ARG A 385 26.38 -15.85 -30.28
CA ARG A 385 27.55 -15.88 -31.15
C ARG A 385 28.64 -14.97 -30.56
N ILE A 386 29.81 -15.53 -30.34
CA ILE A 386 31.03 -14.82 -29.90
C ILE A 386 32.12 -15.09 -30.95
N GLY A 387 32.39 -14.12 -31.83
CA GLY A 387 33.28 -14.31 -32.96
C GLY A 387 32.76 -15.38 -33.93
N GLU A 388 33.48 -16.50 -34.06
CA GLU A 388 33.08 -17.67 -34.90
C GLU A 388 32.37 -18.76 -34.07
N ASP A 389 32.39 -18.67 -32.74
CA ASP A 389 31.78 -19.66 -31.87
C ASP A 389 30.26 -19.40 -31.71
N GLU A 390 29.48 -20.45 -31.91
CA GLU A 390 28.03 -20.42 -31.73
C GLU A 390 27.63 -21.33 -30.56
N GLN A 391 26.71 -20.83 -29.75
CA GLN A 391 26.10 -21.57 -28.65
C GLN A 391 24.57 -21.48 -28.78
N ASN A 392 23.94 -22.61 -29.07
CA ASN A 392 22.48 -22.69 -29.21
C ASN A 392 21.93 -23.75 -28.27
N PHE A 393 20.95 -23.39 -27.45
CA PHE A 393 20.28 -24.34 -26.56
C PHE A 393 18.84 -23.95 -26.31
N SER A 394 18.05 -24.90 -25.82
CA SER A 394 16.78 -24.66 -25.15
C SER A 394 16.85 -25.07 -23.68
N ALA A 395 16.04 -24.42 -22.83
CA ALA A 395 15.88 -24.79 -21.44
C ALA A 395 14.40 -24.88 -21.07
N ASP A 396 13.99 -26.06 -20.63
CA ASP A 396 12.67 -26.30 -20.07
C ASP A 396 12.70 -26.02 -18.57
N SER A 397 11.90 -25.04 -18.13
CA SER A 397 11.82 -24.65 -16.73
C SER A 397 10.40 -24.84 -16.23
N ARG A 398 10.26 -25.27 -14.99
CA ARG A 398 8.98 -25.41 -14.32
C ARG A 398 9.11 -25.02 -12.87
N GLN A 399 8.17 -24.22 -12.39
CA GLN A 399 7.98 -23.97 -10.97
C GLN A 399 6.54 -24.29 -10.56
N ARG A 400 6.38 -24.97 -9.44
CA ARG A 400 5.08 -25.25 -8.82
C ARG A 400 5.16 -25.00 -7.33
N ILE A 401 4.30 -24.10 -6.82
CA ILE A 401 4.22 -23.78 -5.41
C ILE A 401 2.82 -24.10 -4.90
N ASN A 402 2.75 -24.84 -3.79
CA ASN A 402 1.52 -25.07 -3.04
C ASN A 402 1.72 -24.49 -1.63
N ARG A 403 0.88 -23.53 -1.23
CA ARG A 403 0.99 -22.88 0.06
C ARG A 403 -0.34 -22.93 0.81
N TRP A 404 -0.27 -23.40 2.04
CA TRP A 404 -1.36 -23.41 3.01
C TRP A 404 -1.07 -22.41 4.12
N ASN A 405 -2.06 -21.66 4.52
CA ASN A 405 -2.00 -20.78 5.67
C ASN A 405 -3.27 -21.02 6.52
N VAL A 406 -3.08 -21.48 7.75
CA VAL A 406 -4.16 -21.80 8.70
C VAL A 406 -3.99 -20.92 9.91
N TYR A 407 -5.04 -20.25 10.31
CA TYR A 407 -4.98 -19.31 11.42
C TYR A 407 -6.21 -19.38 12.32
N ALA A 408 -5.98 -19.03 13.58
CA ALA A 408 -7.05 -18.80 14.55
C ALA A 408 -6.63 -17.62 15.44
N GLY A 409 -7.60 -16.76 15.74
CA GLY A 409 -7.37 -15.60 16.59
C GLY A 409 -8.59 -15.29 17.43
N GLN A 410 -8.34 -14.67 18.58
CA GLN A 410 -9.37 -14.30 19.54
C GLN A 410 -9.09 -12.91 20.09
N THR A 411 -10.16 -12.13 20.25
CA THR A 411 -10.12 -10.85 20.96
C THR A 411 -11.01 -10.93 22.18
N HIS A 412 -10.46 -10.58 23.35
CA HIS A 412 -11.20 -10.46 24.59
C HIS A 412 -11.14 -9.03 25.12
N VAL A 413 -12.29 -8.50 25.48
CA VAL A 413 -12.40 -7.27 26.26
C VAL A 413 -12.22 -7.65 27.72
N LEU A 414 -11.18 -7.10 28.35
CA LEU A 414 -10.84 -7.29 29.75
C LEU A 414 -11.39 -6.13 30.59
N PRO A 415 -11.40 -6.25 31.95
CA PRO A 415 -11.78 -5.15 32.83
C PRO A 415 -10.99 -3.86 32.55
N GLN A 416 -11.63 -2.71 32.75
CA GLN A 416 -11.08 -1.38 32.49
C GLN A 416 -10.76 -1.12 31.00
N ASP A 417 -11.52 -1.68 30.08
CA ASP A 417 -11.43 -1.50 28.64
C ASP A 417 -10.08 -1.90 28.02
N TRP A 418 -9.37 -2.83 28.64
CA TRP A 418 -8.25 -3.50 27.99
C TRP A 418 -8.76 -4.48 26.95
N SER A 419 -8.15 -4.50 25.76
CA SER A 419 -8.39 -5.51 24.73
C SER A 419 -7.17 -6.41 24.62
N LEU A 420 -7.39 -7.71 24.80
CA LEU A 420 -6.36 -8.75 24.61
C LEU A 420 -6.63 -9.45 23.27
N ASN A 421 -5.71 -9.34 22.33
CA ASN A 421 -5.71 -10.02 21.05
C ASN A 421 -4.63 -11.10 21.05
N TYR A 422 -4.97 -12.34 20.72
CA TYR A 422 -3.98 -13.41 20.62
C TYR A 422 -4.40 -14.45 19.58
N GLY A 423 -3.44 -15.19 19.09
CA GLY A 423 -3.72 -16.23 18.12
C GLY A 423 -2.49 -16.93 17.58
N ILE A 424 -2.76 -17.77 16.60
CA ILE A 424 -1.78 -18.59 15.91
C ILE A 424 -1.94 -18.41 14.41
N ASN A 425 -0.82 -18.54 13.69
CA ASN A 425 -0.79 -18.57 12.24
C ASN A 425 0.26 -19.59 11.79
N PHE A 426 -0.15 -20.64 11.09
CA PHE A 426 0.70 -21.68 10.58
C PHE A 426 0.72 -21.63 9.06
N SER A 427 1.90 -21.49 8.47
CA SER A 427 2.09 -21.52 7.03
C SER A 427 2.96 -22.72 6.64
N PHE A 428 2.52 -23.41 5.60
CA PHE A 428 3.23 -24.53 5.00
C PHE A 428 3.30 -24.28 3.50
N ALA A 429 4.50 -24.30 2.93
CA ALA A 429 4.66 -24.20 1.50
C ALA A 429 5.59 -25.30 1.00
N ASN A 430 5.29 -25.79 -0.19
CA ASN A 430 6.13 -26.69 -0.95
C ASN A 430 6.37 -26.04 -2.32
N ASP A 431 7.65 -25.81 -2.65
CA ASP A 431 8.10 -25.41 -3.97
C ASP A 431 8.81 -26.58 -4.65
N GLU A 432 8.38 -26.90 -5.86
CA GLU A 432 9.04 -27.85 -6.76
C GLU A 432 9.44 -27.09 -8.02
N SER A 433 10.72 -26.97 -8.24
CA SER A 433 11.30 -26.24 -9.37
C SER A 433 12.28 -27.12 -10.12
N SER A 434 12.28 -27.04 -11.42
CA SER A 434 13.22 -27.76 -12.28
C SER A 434 13.63 -26.89 -13.48
N GLN A 435 14.86 -27.11 -13.94
CA GLN A 435 15.39 -26.50 -15.16
C GLN A 435 16.28 -27.51 -15.87
N PHE A 436 15.95 -27.84 -17.12
CA PHE A 436 16.67 -28.80 -17.93
C PHE A 436 17.13 -28.16 -19.24
N TYR A 437 18.43 -28.24 -19.50
CA TYR A 437 19.07 -27.71 -20.67
C TYR A 437 19.24 -28.77 -21.75
N HIS A 438 18.94 -28.38 -22.98
CA HIS A 438 19.08 -29.19 -24.18
C HIS A 438 19.97 -28.44 -25.19
N ALA A 439 21.24 -28.79 -25.22
CA ALA A 439 22.20 -28.20 -26.16
C ALA A 439 21.82 -28.60 -27.60
N GLN A 440 21.83 -27.63 -28.51
CA GLN A 440 21.72 -27.85 -29.95
C GLN A 440 23.10 -27.73 -30.60
N GLU A 441 23.87 -26.73 -30.15
CA GLU A 441 25.25 -26.49 -30.54
C GLU A 441 26.02 -25.97 -29.32
N GLY A 442 27.35 -26.19 -29.24
CA GLY A 442 28.19 -25.64 -28.18
C GLY A 442 28.48 -26.55 -26.99
N GLY A 443 28.20 -27.86 -27.08
CA GLY A 443 28.62 -28.86 -26.07
C GLY A 443 27.53 -29.30 -25.09
N ASP A 444 27.90 -30.15 -24.12
CA ASP A 444 26.98 -30.71 -23.12
C ASP A 444 26.70 -29.68 -22.03
N MET A 445 25.44 -29.32 -21.82
CA MET A 445 24.96 -28.42 -20.78
C MET A 445 24.24 -29.13 -19.61
N SER A 446 24.30 -30.47 -19.58
CA SER A 446 23.61 -31.26 -18.55
C SER A 446 24.03 -30.94 -17.13
N SER A 447 25.27 -30.43 -16.94
CA SER A 447 25.78 -29.97 -15.64
C SER A 447 25.04 -28.75 -15.07
N LEU A 448 24.28 -28.04 -15.90
CA LEU A 448 23.44 -26.89 -15.47
C LEU A 448 22.00 -27.33 -15.14
N ASN A 449 21.66 -28.60 -15.34
CA ASN A 449 20.35 -29.10 -14.96
C ASN A 449 20.15 -29.03 -13.46
N SER A 450 18.99 -28.55 -13.05
CA SER A 450 18.64 -28.36 -11.65
C SER A 450 17.25 -28.88 -11.34
N GLU A 451 17.11 -29.58 -10.23
CA GLU A 451 15.84 -29.91 -9.60
C GLU A 451 15.92 -29.52 -8.12
N THR A 452 15.04 -28.63 -7.71
CA THR A 452 14.99 -28.10 -6.34
C THR A 452 13.63 -28.38 -5.72
N LYS A 453 13.62 -28.89 -4.49
CA LYS A 453 12.42 -29.03 -3.66
C LYS A 453 12.65 -28.30 -2.35
N LEU A 454 11.80 -27.33 -2.08
CA LEU A 454 11.86 -26.54 -0.84
C LEU A 454 10.57 -26.73 -0.05
N ASP A 455 10.73 -27.23 1.20
CA ASP A 455 9.64 -27.33 2.18
C ASP A 455 9.81 -26.23 3.21
N GLU A 456 8.88 -25.27 3.21
CA GLU A 456 8.84 -24.16 4.15
C GLU A 456 7.78 -24.40 5.21
N ARG A 457 8.10 -24.11 6.48
CA ARG A 457 7.16 -24.14 7.58
C ARG A 457 7.36 -22.95 8.49
N THR A 458 6.27 -22.24 8.75
CA THR A 458 6.27 -21.12 9.68
C THR A 458 5.20 -21.36 10.75
N TYR A 459 5.59 -21.30 12.01
CA TYR A 459 4.69 -21.36 13.15
C TYR A 459 4.79 -20.02 13.88
N ASN A 460 3.72 -19.27 13.88
CA ASN A 460 3.67 -17.95 14.47
C ASN A 460 2.60 -17.91 15.58
N PHE A 461 2.99 -17.42 16.75
CA PHE A 461 2.15 -17.20 17.92
C PHE A 461 2.20 -15.72 18.24
N TYR A 462 1.08 -15.05 18.33
CA TYR A 462 1.05 -13.63 18.63
C TYR A 462 0.14 -13.32 19.82
N ALA A 463 0.50 -12.27 20.54
CA ALA A 463 -0.34 -11.67 21.57
C ALA A 463 -0.18 -10.16 21.57
N GLY A 464 -1.26 -9.45 21.82
CA GLY A 464 -1.27 -7.99 21.88
C GLY A 464 -2.27 -7.48 22.91
N LEU A 465 -1.92 -6.36 23.54
CA LEU A 465 -2.74 -5.64 24.48
C LEU A 465 -2.97 -4.22 23.94
N GLU A 466 -4.23 -3.83 23.89
CA GLU A 466 -4.64 -2.49 23.47
C GLU A 466 -5.46 -1.82 24.60
N LYS A 467 -5.26 -0.53 24.79
CA LYS A 467 -6.07 0.27 25.72
C LYS A 467 -6.16 1.73 25.28
N ALA A 468 -7.36 2.28 25.38
CA ALA A 468 -7.60 3.70 25.34
C ALA A 468 -7.69 4.25 26.80
N PHE A 469 -6.91 5.29 27.10
CA PHE A 469 -6.95 6.03 28.34
C PHE A 469 -7.71 7.35 28.11
N GLY A 470 -9.03 7.24 28.18
CA GLY A 470 -9.92 8.29 27.70
C GLY A 470 -9.79 8.52 26.21
N GLU A 471 -10.11 9.73 25.73
CA GLU A 471 -10.07 10.08 24.31
C GLU A 471 -8.69 10.56 23.82
N ARG A 472 -7.75 10.78 24.74
CA ARG A 472 -6.47 11.47 24.44
C ARG A 472 -5.28 10.55 24.26
N LEU A 473 -5.30 9.37 24.86
CA LEU A 473 -4.15 8.49 24.84
C LEU A 473 -4.61 7.05 24.52
N SER A 474 -3.98 6.43 23.53
CA SER A 474 -4.15 5.01 23.26
C SER A 474 -2.80 4.31 23.13
N LEU A 475 -2.72 3.11 23.64
CA LEU A 475 -1.53 2.26 23.62
C LEU A 475 -1.90 0.90 23.05
N SER A 476 -1.11 0.43 22.08
CA SER A 476 -1.11 -0.93 21.58
C SER A 476 0.29 -1.51 21.75
N LEU A 477 0.40 -2.65 22.39
CA LEU A 477 1.63 -3.41 22.56
C LEU A 477 1.38 -4.82 22.03
N SER A 478 2.25 -5.33 21.19
CA SER A 478 2.16 -6.72 20.76
C SER A 478 3.52 -7.35 20.54
N ALA A 479 3.53 -8.69 20.54
CA ALA A 479 4.68 -9.46 20.17
C ALA A 479 4.25 -10.72 19.42
N ALA A 480 5.04 -11.12 18.43
CA ALA A 480 4.90 -12.39 17.74
C ALA A 480 6.15 -13.23 17.94
N GLY A 481 5.98 -14.46 18.39
CA GLY A 481 7.02 -15.48 18.43
C GLY A 481 6.90 -16.38 17.21
N GLU A 482 7.98 -16.52 16.44
CA GLU A 482 7.99 -17.30 15.21
C GLU A 482 9.07 -18.36 15.22
N TYR A 483 8.68 -19.57 14.85
CA TYR A 483 9.61 -20.60 14.41
C TYR A 483 9.51 -20.75 12.90
N TYR A 484 10.61 -20.50 12.22
CA TYR A 484 10.75 -20.63 10.77
C TYR A 484 11.69 -21.77 10.42
N ARG A 485 11.31 -22.58 9.43
CA ARG A 485 12.14 -23.62 8.85
C ARG A 485 11.99 -23.65 7.34
N LEU A 486 13.13 -23.62 6.64
CA LEU A 486 13.23 -23.84 5.19
C LEU A 486 14.45 -24.72 4.94
N ALA A 487 14.26 -25.90 4.38
CA ALA A 487 15.30 -26.91 4.21
C ALA A 487 16.05 -27.15 5.55
N ASP A 488 17.37 -26.88 5.59
CA ASP A 488 18.21 -27.01 6.79
C ASP A 488 18.24 -25.75 7.66
N TYR A 489 17.77 -24.61 7.15
CA TYR A 489 17.73 -23.36 7.91
C TYR A 489 16.57 -23.39 8.92
N LYS A 490 16.89 -23.06 10.17
CA LYS A 490 15.92 -23.00 11.29
C LYS A 490 16.19 -21.78 12.13
N GLN A 491 15.14 -21.07 12.50
CA GLN A 491 15.27 -19.87 13.33
C GLN A 491 14.06 -19.69 14.25
N TRP A 492 14.33 -19.40 15.54
CA TRP A 492 13.36 -18.79 16.44
C TRP A 492 13.62 -17.29 16.50
N ALA A 493 12.56 -16.51 16.41
CA ALA A 493 12.64 -15.06 16.54
C ALA A 493 11.40 -14.50 17.26
N VAL A 494 11.56 -13.34 17.87
CA VAL A 494 10.46 -12.58 18.51
C VAL A 494 10.40 -11.21 17.86
N TYR A 495 9.21 -10.82 17.46
CA TYR A 495 8.92 -9.56 16.76
C TYR A 495 8.02 -8.71 17.65
N PRO A 496 8.60 -7.80 18.47
CA PRO A 496 7.81 -6.85 19.24
C PRO A 496 7.30 -5.72 18.38
N SER A 497 6.14 -5.17 18.72
CA SER A 497 5.62 -3.95 18.17
C SER A 497 4.92 -3.10 19.23
N MET A 498 4.95 -1.78 19.04
CA MET A 498 4.33 -0.81 19.93
C MET A 498 3.75 0.33 19.11
N GLN A 499 2.60 0.82 19.53
CA GLN A 499 2.03 2.04 19.02
C GLN A 499 1.43 2.85 20.17
N LEU A 500 1.81 4.10 20.23
CA LEU A 500 1.32 5.07 21.21
C LEU A 500 0.74 6.26 20.44
N ASN A 501 -0.54 6.55 20.64
CA ASN A 501 -1.18 7.74 20.08
C ASN A 501 -1.51 8.70 21.22
N TYR A 502 -1.12 9.96 21.10
CA TYR A 502 -1.45 11.01 22.03
C TYR A 502 -2.13 12.16 21.31
N ILE A 503 -3.38 12.44 21.68
CA ILE A 503 -4.26 13.43 21.05
C ILE A 503 -4.59 14.49 22.11
N PRO A 504 -3.70 15.44 22.39
CA PRO A 504 -3.97 16.50 23.39
C PRO A 504 -5.14 17.39 22.99
N SER A 505 -5.38 17.56 21.69
CA SER A 505 -6.54 18.28 21.12
C SER A 505 -6.82 17.79 19.71
N SER A 506 -7.97 18.13 19.15
CA SER A 506 -8.33 17.80 17.75
C SER A 506 -7.35 18.35 16.70
N SER A 507 -6.56 19.37 17.08
CA SER A 507 -5.55 19.98 16.20
C SER A 507 -4.16 19.36 16.32
N HIS A 508 -3.90 18.52 17.31
CA HIS A 508 -2.58 17.95 17.57
C HIS A 508 -2.68 16.46 17.83
N ILE A 509 -2.07 15.67 16.96
CA ILE A 509 -1.99 14.21 17.10
C ILE A 509 -0.52 13.82 17.04
N PHE A 510 -0.04 13.07 18.03
CA PHE A 510 1.29 12.48 18.07
C PHE A 510 1.15 10.97 18.03
N GLN A 511 1.88 10.32 17.16
CA GLN A 511 1.93 8.86 17.04
C GLN A 511 3.38 8.42 17.11
N LEU A 512 3.71 7.58 18.08
CA LEU A 512 5.00 6.90 18.17
C LEU A 512 4.78 5.43 17.87
N SER A 513 5.47 4.91 16.87
CA SER A 513 5.42 3.53 16.45
C SER A 513 6.79 2.89 16.56
N PHE A 514 6.82 1.66 17.04
CA PHE A 514 7.93 0.74 16.89
C PHE A 514 7.41 -0.53 16.25
N SER A 515 8.02 -0.96 15.18
CA SER A 515 7.66 -2.22 14.51
C SER A 515 8.89 -3.08 14.23
N SER A 516 8.68 -4.37 14.17
CA SER A 516 9.65 -5.32 13.65
C SER A 516 8.96 -6.29 12.71
N ASP A 517 9.62 -6.61 11.61
CA ASP A 517 9.10 -7.54 10.61
C ASP A 517 10.20 -8.42 10.02
N LYS A 518 9.81 -9.34 9.16
CA LYS A 518 10.67 -10.28 8.48
C LYS A 518 10.23 -10.42 7.02
N ALA A 519 11.15 -10.27 6.09
CA ALA A 519 10.91 -10.57 4.68
C ALA A 519 11.60 -11.88 4.30
N TYR A 520 10.97 -12.63 3.40
CA TYR A 520 11.47 -13.93 2.93
C TYR A 520 11.94 -13.79 1.48
N PRO A 521 13.12 -14.38 1.12
CA PRO A 521 13.52 -14.46 -0.28
C PRO A 521 12.49 -15.26 -1.09
N ASP A 522 12.33 -14.94 -2.36
CA ASP A 522 11.51 -15.73 -3.27
C ASP A 522 12.19 -17.09 -3.56
N TYR A 523 11.37 -18.10 -3.84
CA TYR A 523 11.88 -19.46 -4.05
C TYR A 523 12.76 -19.56 -5.30
N TRP A 524 12.50 -18.73 -6.33
CA TRP A 524 13.29 -18.70 -7.55
C TRP A 524 14.75 -18.29 -7.28
N SER A 525 14.96 -17.27 -6.49
CA SER A 525 16.30 -16.79 -6.10
C SER A 525 17.06 -17.79 -5.25
N MET A 526 16.37 -18.75 -4.61
CA MET A 526 16.95 -19.78 -3.75
C MET A 526 17.24 -21.10 -4.48
N GLN A 527 16.93 -21.24 -5.76
CA GLN A 527 17.24 -22.44 -6.54
C GLN A 527 18.73 -22.50 -6.84
N ASP A 528 19.27 -23.70 -6.94
CA ASP A 528 20.62 -23.93 -7.48
C ASP A 528 20.51 -24.02 -9.02
N ALA A 529 20.24 -22.91 -9.65
CA ALA A 529 19.99 -22.82 -11.08
C ALA A 529 20.70 -21.62 -11.70
N THR A 530 21.14 -21.76 -12.94
CA THR A 530 21.74 -20.70 -13.75
C THR A 530 20.82 -20.38 -14.92
N SER A 531 20.56 -19.10 -15.20
CA SER A 531 19.81 -18.64 -16.36
C SER A 531 20.61 -17.61 -17.14
N TYR A 532 20.73 -17.79 -18.43
CA TYR A 532 21.42 -16.83 -19.30
C TYR A 532 20.49 -15.66 -19.68
N LEU A 533 20.99 -14.44 -19.54
CA LEU A 533 20.32 -13.23 -19.99
C LEU A 533 20.75 -12.88 -21.41
N ASN A 534 22.04 -12.88 -21.65
CA ASN A 534 22.69 -12.67 -22.97
C ASN A 534 24.07 -13.35 -22.96
N GLY A 535 24.86 -13.13 -24.00
CA GLY A 535 26.18 -13.75 -24.13
C GLY A 535 27.24 -13.26 -23.14
N TYR A 536 26.98 -12.15 -22.42
CA TYR A 536 27.86 -11.61 -21.39
C TYR A 536 27.31 -11.77 -19.96
N ALA A 537 26.02 -12.02 -19.79
CA ALA A 537 25.38 -11.95 -18.48
C ALA A 537 24.53 -13.18 -18.16
N LYS A 538 24.65 -13.68 -16.92
CA LYS A 538 23.87 -14.78 -16.37
C LYS A 538 23.34 -14.45 -14.98
N VAL A 539 22.19 -15.04 -14.61
CA VAL A 539 21.63 -15.02 -13.26
C VAL A 539 21.94 -16.37 -12.61
N VAL A 540 22.49 -16.34 -11.41
CA VAL A 540 22.80 -17.52 -10.62
C VAL A 540 21.97 -17.47 -9.34
N GLY A 541 21.26 -18.54 -9.03
CA GLY A 541 20.51 -18.65 -7.80
C GLY A 541 21.41 -18.82 -6.58
N ASN A 542 20.84 -18.61 -5.39
CA ASN A 542 21.59 -18.68 -4.12
C ASN A 542 20.81 -19.45 -3.06
N PRO A 543 21.03 -20.78 -2.92
CA PRO A 543 20.39 -21.59 -1.89
C PRO A 543 20.73 -21.16 -0.45
N GLY A 544 21.79 -20.38 -0.26
CA GLY A 544 22.22 -19.86 1.04
C GLY A 544 21.47 -18.62 1.53
N LEU A 545 20.48 -18.13 0.79
CA LEU A 545 19.71 -16.94 1.17
C LEU A 545 18.97 -17.14 2.49
N ARG A 546 18.98 -16.09 3.30
CA ARG A 546 18.32 -16.02 4.60
C ARG A 546 17.27 -14.91 4.60
N PRO A 547 16.20 -15.08 5.38
CA PRO A 547 15.24 -14.00 5.59
C PRO A 547 15.89 -12.76 6.22
N SER A 548 15.48 -11.59 5.79
CA SER A 548 15.86 -10.33 6.42
C SER A 548 14.93 -9.97 7.59
N THR A 549 15.41 -9.14 8.50
CA THR A 549 14.62 -8.61 9.63
C THR A 549 14.77 -7.11 9.68
N ASP A 550 13.66 -6.39 9.70
CA ASP A 550 13.64 -4.95 9.85
C ASP A 550 13.11 -4.51 11.22
N TYR A 551 13.64 -3.39 11.67
CA TYR A 551 13.23 -2.68 12.88
C TYR A 551 13.03 -1.22 12.51
N THR A 552 11.80 -0.71 12.72
CA THR A 552 11.45 0.66 12.39
C THR A 552 10.90 1.39 13.60
N VAL A 553 11.40 2.60 13.84
CA VAL A 553 10.85 3.58 14.78
C VAL A 553 10.35 4.76 13.98
N ASP A 554 9.11 5.15 14.17
CA ASP A 554 8.49 6.33 13.55
C ASP A 554 7.83 7.20 14.60
N LEU A 555 8.08 8.52 14.53
CA LEU A 555 7.40 9.55 15.29
C LEU A 555 6.67 10.46 14.32
N THR A 556 5.37 10.28 14.20
CA THR A 556 4.50 11.09 13.36
C THR A 556 3.76 12.14 14.19
N TYR A 557 3.84 13.40 13.77
CA TYR A 557 3.06 14.52 14.29
C TYR A 557 2.11 15.05 13.21
N ILE A 558 0.82 15.11 13.56
CA ILE A 558 -0.22 15.62 12.66
C ILE A 558 -0.79 16.90 13.27
N LEU A 559 -0.67 18.00 12.53
CA LEU A 559 -1.17 19.30 12.90
C LEU A 559 -2.47 19.62 12.14
N LYS A 560 -3.54 19.99 12.89
CA LYS A 560 -4.86 20.36 12.35
C LYS A 560 -5.48 19.27 11.47
N SER A 561 -5.22 18.00 11.75
CA SER A 561 -5.64 16.84 10.92
C SER A 561 -5.29 17.00 9.43
N LYS A 562 -4.22 17.74 9.13
CA LYS A 562 -3.89 18.20 7.77
C LYS A 562 -2.39 18.10 7.45
N TYR A 563 -1.53 18.64 8.30
CA TYR A 563 -0.08 18.66 8.07
C TYR A 563 0.55 17.50 8.79
N ILE A 564 1.39 16.72 8.10
CA ILE A 564 2.00 15.52 8.66
C ILE A 564 3.52 15.70 8.64
N PHE A 565 4.16 15.42 9.76
CA PHE A 565 5.61 15.43 9.96
C PHE A 565 5.99 14.07 10.55
N SER A 566 6.84 13.30 9.86
CA SER A 566 7.30 11.99 10.32
C SER A 566 8.81 11.95 10.40
N LEU A 567 9.34 11.67 11.58
CA LEU A 567 10.75 11.39 11.82
C LEU A 567 10.90 9.88 11.97
N TYR A 568 11.75 9.24 11.18
CA TYR A 568 11.87 7.80 11.17
C TYR A 568 13.31 7.31 11.18
N TYR A 569 13.50 6.12 11.72
CA TYR A 569 14.72 5.33 11.64
C TYR A 569 14.37 3.89 11.33
N THR A 570 15.00 3.32 10.30
CA THR A 570 14.85 1.92 9.91
C THR A 570 16.21 1.24 9.88
N HIS A 571 16.27 0.02 10.39
CA HIS A 571 17.43 -0.86 10.33
C HIS A 571 16.99 -2.22 9.82
N VAL A 572 17.45 -2.61 8.62
CA VAL A 572 17.18 -3.91 8.00
C VAL A 572 18.43 -4.76 8.08
N LYS A 573 18.36 -5.83 8.84
CA LYS A 573 19.43 -6.80 8.98
C LYS A 573 19.26 -7.94 7.97
N ASP A 574 20.39 -8.48 7.46
CA ASP A 574 20.40 -9.56 6.46
C ASP A 574 19.55 -9.23 5.22
N LEU A 575 19.46 -7.94 4.83
CA LEU A 575 18.72 -7.53 3.63
C LEU A 575 19.24 -8.33 2.43
N PHE A 576 18.34 -8.75 1.55
CA PHE A 576 18.72 -9.46 0.33
C PHE A 576 18.29 -8.68 -0.90
N ALA A 577 19.20 -8.56 -1.87
CA ALA A 577 18.93 -7.97 -3.17
C ALA A 577 19.79 -8.62 -4.25
N GLN A 578 19.34 -8.49 -5.49
CA GLN A 578 20.12 -8.91 -6.65
C GLN A 578 21.19 -7.86 -6.93
N LEU A 579 22.44 -8.29 -6.92
CA LEU A 579 23.62 -7.49 -7.25
C LEU A 579 24.33 -8.08 -8.45
N ALA A 580 25.03 -7.23 -9.19
CA ALA A 580 25.87 -7.63 -10.33
C ALA A 580 27.35 -7.68 -9.91
N TYR A 581 28.07 -8.66 -10.46
CA TYR A 581 29.46 -8.91 -10.20
C TYR A 581 30.20 -9.32 -11.48
N GLN A 582 31.27 -8.61 -11.83
CA GLN A 582 32.18 -9.00 -12.92
C GLN A 582 33.04 -10.17 -12.44
N SER A 583 32.93 -11.32 -13.08
CA SER A 583 33.70 -12.52 -12.69
C SER A 583 35.20 -12.30 -12.89
N PRO A 584 36.10 -12.67 -11.97
CA PRO A 584 37.53 -12.60 -12.18
C PRO A 584 38.05 -13.75 -13.04
N ASP A 585 37.25 -14.80 -13.27
CA ASP A 585 37.69 -16.05 -13.90
C ASP A 585 37.22 -16.20 -15.35
N GLU A 586 36.18 -15.45 -15.73
CA GLU A 586 35.57 -15.48 -17.06
C GLU A 586 35.01 -14.11 -17.45
N LEU A 587 34.96 -13.79 -18.74
CA LEU A 587 34.42 -12.54 -19.24
C LEU A 587 32.88 -12.58 -19.19
N THR A 588 32.35 -12.59 -17.98
CA THR A 588 30.91 -12.75 -17.69
C THR A 588 30.49 -11.88 -16.51
N MET A 589 29.32 -11.28 -16.63
CA MET A 589 28.61 -10.60 -15.56
C MET A 589 27.67 -11.58 -14.84
N ILE A 590 27.83 -11.74 -13.55
CA ILE A 590 27.00 -12.58 -12.71
C ILE A 590 26.01 -11.71 -11.94
N TYR A 591 24.72 -11.96 -12.12
CA TYR A 591 23.66 -11.43 -11.27
C TYR A 591 23.27 -12.48 -10.25
N GLN A 592 23.36 -12.16 -8.96
CA GLN A 592 22.96 -13.05 -7.89
C GLN A 592 22.27 -12.28 -6.77
N THR A 593 21.19 -12.86 -6.23
CA THR A 593 20.59 -12.35 -5.00
C THR A 593 21.45 -12.77 -3.82
N VAL A 594 21.90 -11.82 -3.02
CA VAL A 594 22.77 -12.05 -1.86
C VAL A 594 22.23 -11.32 -0.63
N ASN A 595 22.53 -11.84 0.55
CA ASN A 595 22.28 -11.11 1.78
C ASN A 595 23.48 -10.18 2.04
N TYR A 596 23.21 -8.91 2.39
CA TYR A 596 24.23 -8.03 2.96
C TYR A 596 23.91 -7.69 4.42
N ASP A 597 24.96 -7.24 5.15
CA ASP A 597 24.89 -7.13 6.60
C ASP A 597 23.69 -6.30 7.06
N TYR A 598 23.51 -5.12 6.48
CA TYR A 598 22.37 -4.26 6.80
C TYR A 598 22.16 -3.11 5.81
N GLU A 599 20.94 -2.61 5.80
CA GLU A 599 20.56 -1.29 5.33
C GLU A 599 20.08 -0.46 6.53
N GLN A 600 20.48 0.81 6.59
CA GLN A 600 20.00 1.78 7.57
C GLN A 600 19.46 3.01 6.88
N SER A 601 18.34 3.52 7.35
CA SER A 601 17.82 4.81 6.92
C SER A 601 17.35 5.64 8.11
N PHE A 602 17.63 6.94 8.07
CA PHE A 602 17.13 7.94 8.99
C PHE A 602 16.63 9.12 8.20
N GLY A 603 15.41 9.57 8.43
CA GLY A 603 14.84 10.64 7.62
C GLY A 603 13.72 11.41 8.29
N LEU A 604 13.39 12.54 7.64
CA LEU A 604 12.27 13.40 7.96
C LEU A 604 11.40 13.57 6.72
N SER A 605 10.12 13.23 6.86
CA SER A 605 9.10 13.45 5.84
C SER A 605 8.13 14.55 6.29
N VAL A 606 7.76 15.43 5.37
CA VAL A 606 6.82 16.54 5.58
C VAL A 606 5.77 16.54 4.49
N ILE A 607 4.49 16.49 4.88
CA ILE A 607 3.36 16.49 3.95
C ILE A 607 2.49 17.72 4.24
N VAL A 608 2.36 18.58 3.23
CA VAL A 608 1.65 19.85 3.31
C VAL A 608 0.56 19.90 2.24
N PRO A 609 -0.69 19.57 2.57
CA PRO A 609 -1.81 19.83 1.67
C PRO A 609 -2.25 21.29 1.79
N PHE A 610 -2.61 21.90 0.67
CA PHE A 610 -3.21 23.23 0.63
C PHE A 610 -4.30 23.31 -0.44
N THR A 611 -5.25 24.22 -0.23
CA THR A 611 -6.41 24.40 -1.12
C THR A 611 -6.59 25.89 -1.39
N VAL A 612 -6.83 26.24 -2.65
CA VAL A 612 -7.11 27.61 -3.05
C VAL A 612 -8.54 27.67 -3.61
N GLY A 613 -9.44 28.26 -2.84
CA GLY A 613 -10.86 28.24 -3.12
C GLY A 613 -11.39 26.80 -3.27
N ASN A 614 -12.40 26.61 -4.13
CA ASN A 614 -12.96 25.30 -4.48
C ASN A 614 -12.37 24.72 -5.78
N VAL A 615 -11.35 25.38 -6.34
CA VAL A 615 -10.82 25.10 -7.68
C VAL A 615 -9.52 24.31 -7.62
N TRP A 616 -8.63 24.60 -6.70
CA TRP A 616 -7.28 24.01 -6.69
C TRP A 616 -6.97 23.35 -5.35
N ASN A 617 -6.73 22.03 -5.40
CA ASN A 617 -6.21 21.25 -4.30
C ASN A 617 -4.78 20.83 -4.64
N SER A 618 -3.86 21.03 -3.71
CA SER A 618 -2.46 20.67 -3.87
C SER A 618 -1.94 19.93 -2.65
N ARG A 619 -0.95 19.06 -2.85
CA ARG A 619 -0.23 18.40 -1.78
C ARG A 619 1.26 18.35 -2.14
N LEU A 620 2.07 18.95 -1.31
CA LEU A 620 3.51 18.86 -1.36
C LEU A 620 3.97 17.80 -0.35
N THR A 621 4.77 16.85 -0.79
CA THR A 621 5.49 15.89 0.06
C THR A 621 6.98 16.11 -0.13
N LEU A 622 7.69 16.31 0.97
CA LEU A 622 9.14 16.43 1.03
C LEU A 622 9.67 15.31 1.92
N ASP A 623 10.69 14.60 1.48
CA ASP A 623 11.44 13.66 2.29
C ASP A 623 12.92 13.90 2.13
N GLY A 624 13.64 13.91 3.25
CA GLY A 624 15.09 13.96 3.30
C GLY A 624 15.59 12.83 4.17
N SER A 625 16.38 11.91 3.61
CA SER A 625 16.86 10.73 4.31
C SER A 625 18.34 10.46 4.07
N TYR A 626 18.99 9.97 5.11
CA TYR A 626 20.32 9.40 5.05
C TYR A 626 20.21 7.89 4.91
N LEU A 627 20.83 7.33 3.88
CA LEU A 627 20.84 5.90 3.58
C LEU A 627 22.26 5.34 3.74
N ARG A 628 22.37 4.12 4.25
CA ARG A 628 23.62 3.38 4.35
C ARG A 628 23.38 1.90 4.08
N ASP A 629 24.04 1.36 3.06
CA ASP A 629 24.05 -0.04 2.67
C ASP A 629 25.44 -0.62 2.91
N ALA A 630 25.52 -1.71 3.68
CA ALA A 630 26.80 -2.33 4.00
C ALA A 630 26.78 -3.85 3.87
N CYS A 631 27.80 -4.38 3.22
CA CYS A 631 28.08 -5.78 3.06
C CYS A 631 29.57 -6.05 3.16
N LYS A 632 30.00 -6.93 4.05
CA LYS A 632 31.42 -7.29 4.23
C LYS A 632 31.86 -8.37 3.28
N ASP A 633 31.00 -9.34 2.99
CA ASP A 633 31.31 -10.58 2.28
C ASP A 633 30.58 -10.66 0.94
N TYR A 634 30.73 -9.65 0.07
CA TYR A 634 30.24 -9.72 -1.30
C TYR A 634 31.39 -10.10 -2.24
N TYR A 635 31.50 -11.36 -2.66
CA TYR A 635 32.56 -11.87 -3.54
C TYR A 635 33.99 -11.34 -3.17
N ALA A 636 34.30 -11.26 -1.87
CA ALA A 636 35.52 -10.69 -1.31
C ALA A 636 35.74 -9.18 -1.56
N ILE A 637 34.76 -8.46 -2.05
CA ILE A 637 34.83 -7.01 -2.35
C ILE A 637 33.86 -6.17 -1.54
N GLY A 638 33.41 -6.53 -0.41
CA GLY A 638 32.42 -5.85 0.43
C GLY A 638 32.26 -4.33 0.16
N PHE A 639 31.15 -3.73 0.53
CA PHE A 639 30.84 -2.31 0.35
C PHE A 639 30.27 -1.66 1.61
N ASP A 640 30.36 -0.32 1.72
CA ASP A 640 29.73 0.50 2.77
C ASP A 640 29.36 1.84 2.13
N ASN A 641 28.23 1.85 1.42
CA ASN A 641 27.75 2.99 0.65
C ASN A 641 26.83 3.87 1.48
N ARG A 642 26.96 5.19 1.32
CA ARG A 642 26.24 6.19 2.12
C ARG A 642 25.82 7.35 1.25
N VAL A 643 24.57 7.79 1.39
CA VAL A 643 24.06 8.93 0.63
C VAL A 643 22.95 9.68 1.39
N TRP A 644 22.88 10.99 1.16
CA TRP A 644 21.68 11.76 1.45
C TRP A 644 20.74 11.74 0.26
N ARG A 645 19.53 11.25 0.45
CA ARG A 645 18.48 11.19 -0.57
C ARG A 645 17.40 12.22 -0.28
N GLY A 646 16.98 12.96 -1.30
CA GLY A 646 15.85 13.87 -1.28
C GLY A 646 14.72 13.39 -2.21
N ILE A 647 13.47 13.43 -1.73
CA ILE A 647 12.29 13.16 -2.54
C ILE A 647 11.37 14.38 -2.47
N VAL A 648 10.93 14.87 -3.62
CA VAL A 648 9.94 15.95 -3.74
C VAL A 648 8.78 15.46 -4.59
N MET A 649 7.58 15.46 -4.03
CA MET A 649 6.34 15.14 -4.77
C MET A 649 5.38 16.32 -4.68
N LEU A 650 4.84 16.71 -5.83
CA LEU A 650 3.81 17.75 -5.92
C LEU A 650 2.61 17.20 -6.68
N ASN A 651 1.49 17.02 -5.97
CA ASN A 651 0.24 16.56 -6.55
C ASN A 651 -0.76 17.70 -6.61
N ASN A 652 -1.26 18.02 -7.80
CA ASN A 652 -2.22 19.10 -8.01
C ASN A 652 -3.48 18.56 -8.68
N THR A 653 -4.63 18.99 -8.20
CA THR A 653 -5.93 18.78 -8.84
C THR A 653 -6.67 20.08 -8.98
N PHE A 654 -7.11 20.38 -10.20
CA PHE A 654 -7.88 21.57 -10.55
C PHE A 654 -9.30 21.15 -10.94
N ARG A 655 -10.30 21.64 -10.23
CA ARG A 655 -11.71 21.47 -10.63
C ARG A 655 -12.06 22.52 -11.68
N LEU A 656 -12.20 22.09 -12.94
CA LEU A 656 -12.52 22.99 -14.06
C LEU A 656 -14.02 23.26 -14.18
N SER A 657 -14.86 22.26 -13.83
CA SER A 657 -16.32 22.37 -13.85
C SER A 657 -16.94 21.47 -12.79
N SER A 658 -18.12 21.83 -12.28
CA SER A 658 -18.90 21.05 -11.33
C SER A 658 -20.03 20.25 -11.99
N LYS A 659 -20.61 20.73 -13.07
CA LYS A 659 -21.70 20.07 -13.81
C LYS A 659 -21.56 20.34 -15.32
N PRO A 660 -21.10 19.36 -16.13
CA PRO A 660 -20.53 18.05 -15.71
C PRO A 660 -19.24 18.24 -14.89
N ALA A 661 -18.94 17.29 -14.03
CA ALA A 661 -17.71 17.37 -13.24
C ALA A 661 -16.49 17.14 -14.15
N ILE A 662 -15.59 18.13 -14.22
CA ILE A 662 -14.34 18.04 -14.98
C ILE A 662 -13.20 18.44 -14.05
N SER A 663 -12.19 17.56 -13.93
CA SER A 663 -10.99 17.82 -13.15
C SER A 663 -9.72 17.55 -13.96
N LEU A 664 -8.70 18.39 -13.73
CA LEU A 664 -7.35 18.25 -14.27
C LEU A 664 -6.40 17.91 -13.13
N GLU A 665 -5.56 16.93 -13.32
CA GLU A 665 -4.41 16.61 -12.44
C GLU A 665 -3.09 16.97 -13.12
N LEU A 666 -2.15 17.50 -12.33
CA LEU A 666 -0.75 17.69 -12.71
C LEU A 666 0.11 17.26 -11.52
N ASN A 667 0.89 16.20 -11.71
CA ASN A 667 1.72 15.63 -10.65
C ASN A 667 3.18 15.66 -11.06
N GLY A 668 4.05 16.03 -10.13
CA GLY A 668 5.51 16.00 -10.29
C GLY A 668 6.16 15.15 -9.22
N LEU A 669 7.18 14.40 -9.59
CA LEU A 669 8.07 13.66 -8.70
C LEU A 669 9.52 13.98 -9.06
N TYR A 670 10.34 14.20 -8.05
CA TYR A 670 11.79 14.24 -8.14
C TYR A 670 12.40 13.37 -7.04
N VAL A 671 13.37 12.54 -7.39
CA VAL A 671 14.20 11.76 -6.47
C VAL A 671 15.66 12.11 -6.80
N SER A 672 16.41 12.54 -5.79
CA SER A 672 17.84 12.81 -5.95
C SER A 672 18.63 11.51 -6.21
N PRO A 673 19.90 11.59 -6.62
CA PRO A 673 20.77 10.42 -6.68
C PRO A 673 20.71 9.61 -5.39
N SER A 674 20.82 8.29 -5.48
CA SER A 674 20.66 7.34 -4.38
C SER A 674 21.64 6.17 -4.51
N VAL A 675 21.62 5.27 -3.54
CA VAL A 675 22.37 4.00 -3.59
C VAL A 675 21.40 2.83 -3.40
N GLN A 676 21.77 1.67 -3.95
CA GLN A 676 21.13 0.39 -3.70
C GLN A 676 22.19 -0.71 -3.72
N GLY A 677 22.57 -1.20 -2.54
CA GLY A 677 23.69 -2.10 -2.42
C GLY A 677 24.99 -1.47 -2.92
N ASN A 678 25.60 -2.06 -3.96
CA ASN A 678 26.81 -1.52 -4.60
C ASN A 678 26.52 -0.58 -5.78
N TYR A 679 25.24 -0.35 -6.15
CA TYR A 679 24.90 0.55 -7.25
C TYR A 679 24.76 2.00 -6.78
N ASP A 680 25.36 2.92 -7.54
CA ASP A 680 25.03 4.33 -7.54
C ASP A 680 23.90 4.58 -8.56
N LEU A 681 22.79 5.14 -8.10
CA LEU A 681 21.61 5.41 -8.92
C LEU A 681 21.52 6.90 -9.27
N SER A 682 21.26 7.21 -10.53
CA SER A 682 21.04 8.58 -10.99
C SER A 682 19.75 9.17 -10.44
N SER A 683 19.62 10.51 -10.48
CA SER A 683 18.36 11.17 -10.15
C SER A 683 17.26 10.79 -11.13
N VAL A 684 16.01 10.79 -10.61
CA VAL A 684 14.80 10.50 -11.37
C VAL A 684 13.83 11.65 -11.20
N TRP A 685 13.14 12.03 -12.27
CA TRP A 685 12.01 12.93 -12.17
C TRP A 685 10.93 12.55 -13.18
N LYS A 686 9.68 12.88 -12.89
CA LYS A 686 8.57 12.68 -13.82
C LYS A 686 7.48 13.73 -13.65
N VAL A 687 6.74 13.96 -14.70
CA VAL A 687 5.51 14.76 -14.71
C VAL A 687 4.40 13.93 -15.32
N ASP A 688 3.30 13.81 -14.59
CA ASP A 688 2.08 13.14 -15.03
C ASP A 688 0.95 14.16 -15.16
N ALA A 689 0.08 13.97 -16.15
CA ALA A 689 -1.12 14.78 -16.34
C ALA A 689 -2.36 13.91 -16.50
N GLY A 690 -3.51 14.36 -16.01
CA GLY A 690 -4.78 13.64 -16.12
C GLY A 690 -5.96 14.57 -16.30
N LEU A 691 -6.88 14.25 -17.20
CA LEU A 691 -8.17 14.93 -17.37
C LEU A 691 -9.29 13.92 -17.14
N LYS A 692 -10.16 14.18 -16.18
CA LYS A 692 -11.31 13.33 -15.84
C LYS A 692 -12.60 14.12 -16.10
N TRP A 693 -13.52 13.49 -16.79
CA TRP A 693 -14.89 13.91 -16.96
C TRP A 693 -15.83 12.90 -16.31
N THR A 694 -16.81 13.37 -15.56
CA THR A 694 -17.86 12.54 -14.96
C THR A 694 -19.22 13.08 -15.35
N SER A 695 -20.12 12.20 -15.80
CA SER A 695 -21.49 12.56 -16.20
C SER A 695 -22.28 13.17 -15.02
N ALA A 696 -23.34 13.92 -15.33
CA ALA A 696 -24.15 14.60 -14.31
C ALA A 696 -24.84 13.62 -13.35
N ASP A 697 -25.16 12.41 -13.80
CA ASP A 697 -25.72 11.31 -13.00
C ASP A 697 -24.64 10.43 -12.33
N GLN A 698 -23.35 10.79 -12.48
CA GLN A 698 -22.15 10.14 -11.97
C GLN A 698 -22.00 8.65 -12.37
N LYS A 699 -22.72 8.21 -13.41
CA LYS A 699 -22.64 6.82 -13.88
C LYS A 699 -21.54 6.59 -14.90
N ALA A 700 -21.26 7.58 -15.76
CA ALA A 700 -20.22 7.47 -16.77
C ALA A 700 -19.03 8.36 -16.42
N GLU A 701 -17.83 7.78 -16.55
CA GLU A 701 -16.57 8.48 -16.37
C GLU A 701 -15.68 8.27 -17.60
N LEU A 702 -15.08 9.34 -18.10
CA LEU A 702 -14.06 9.32 -19.13
C LEU A 702 -12.80 9.97 -18.59
N ARG A 703 -11.64 9.34 -18.78
CA ARG A 703 -10.38 9.84 -18.30
C ARG A 703 -9.30 9.71 -19.36
N LEU A 704 -8.55 10.78 -19.55
CA LEU A 704 -7.32 10.80 -20.36
C LEU A 704 -6.14 11.06 -19.41
N THR A 705 -5.12 10.19 -19.43
CA THR A 705 -3.90 10.37 -18.64
C THR A 705 -2.66 10.24 -19.48
N GLY A 706 -1.69 11.10 -19.20
CA GLY A 706 -0.31 10.98 -19.67
C GLY A 706 0.59 10.70 -18.48
N ASN A 707 1.33 9.61 -18.54
CA ASN A 707 2.32 9.24 -17.54
C ASN A 707 3.71 9.54 -18.06
N ASP A 708 4.57 10.06 -17.19
CA ASP A 708 5.96 10.40 -17.49
C ASP A 708 6.12 11.13 -18.82
N LEU A 709 5.49 12.29 -18.95
CA LEU A 709 5.40 13.04 -20.21
C LEU A 709 6.77 13.31 -20.86
N PHE A 710 7.84 13.33 -20.06
CA PHE A 710 9.21 13.63 -20.50
C PHE A 710 10.11 12.40 -20.64
N ASN A 711 9.58 11.19 -20.31
CA ASN A 711 10.33 9.91 -20.36
C ASN A 711 11.62 9.94 -19.53
N SER A 712 11.49 10.37 -18.27
CA SER A 712 12.61 10.63 -17.35
C SER A 712 12.51 9.85 -16.02
N ALA A 713 11.55 8.91 -15.92
CA ALA A 713 11.24 8.19 -14.68
C ALA A 713 12.15 6.98 -14.40
N THR A 714 13.12 6.68 -15.26
CA THR A 714 13.96 5.49 -15.11
C THR A 714 15.37 5.90 -14.70
N PRO A 715 15.93 5.42 -13.57
CA PRO A 715 17.29 5.71 -13.17
C PRO A 715 18.29 4.89 -13.98
N ASN A 716 19.46 5.45 -14.22
CA ASN A 716 20.64 4.70 -14.61
C ASN A 716 21.38 4.23 -13.36
N ALA A 717 22.06 3.11 -13.47
CA ALA A 717 22.86 2.55 -12.39
C ALA A 717 24.33 2.44 -12.82
N CYS A 718 25.26 2.72 -11.91
CA CYS A 718 26.68 2.46 -12.14
C CYS A 718 27.33 1.83 -10.90
N VAL A 719 28.39 1.09 -11.14
CA VAL A 719 29.30 0.58 -10.13
C VAL A 719 30.72 0.98 -10.53
N ASN A 720 31.44 1.61 -9.62
CA ASN A 720 32.85 1.98 -9.82
C ASN A 720 33.56 1.85 -8.46
N ASP A 721 33.69 0.64 -7.98
CA ASP A 721 34.37 0.35 -6.72
C ASP A 721 35.14 -0.98 -6.79
N ARG A 722 36.35 -1.01 -6.19
CA ARG A 722 37.16 -2.21 -5.93
C ARG A 722 37.35 -3.12 -7.15
N GLY A 723 37.64 -2.49 -8.32
CA GLY A 723 37.88 -3.22 -9.56
C GLY A 723 36.63 -3.63 -10.34
N GLN A 724 35.42 -3.40 -9.80
CA GLN A 724 34.19 -3.51 -10.52
C GLN A 724 33.84 -2.19 -11.18
N ARG A 725 33.68 -2.17 -12.51
CA ARG A 725 33.37 -0.95 -13.24
C ARG A 725 32.45 -1.19 -14.40
N PHE A 726 31.18 -0.77 -14.22
CA PHE A 726 30.17 -0.89 -15.26
C PHE A 726 29.02 0.10 -15.07
N GLU A 727 28.29 0.34 -16.15
CA GLU A 727 27.11 1.21 -16.21
C GLU A 727 25.95 0.47 -16.86
N ILE A 728 24.74 0.71 -16.36
CA ILE A 728 23.48 0.18 -16.88
C ILE A 728 22.57 1.37 -17.18
N ASN A 729 22.35 1.65 -18.47
CA ASN A 729 21.49 2.73 -18.93
C ASN A 729 20.16 2.13 -19.38
N GLN A 730 19.10 2.26 -18.58
CA GLN A 730 17.81 1.61 -18.81
C GLN A 730 16.95 2.36 -19.84
N HIS A 731 16.28 1.63 -20.73
CA HIS A 731 15.37 2.13 -21.76
C HIS A 731 13.96 1.54 -21.56
N ALA A 732 13.28 1.91 -20.48
CA ALA A 732 11.91 1.46 -20.21
C ALA A 732 10.87 2.33 -20.92
N ASP A 733 9.74 1.72 -21.31
CA ASP A 733 8.55 2.44 -21.80
C ASP A 733 7.78 3.03 -20.59
N SER A 734 8.32 4.10 -19.98
CA SER A 734 7.68 4.81 -18.86
C SER A 734 6.62 5.82 -19.31
N ARG A 735 6.79 6.37 -20.53
CA ARG A 735 5.87 7.35 -21.12
C ARG A 735 4.75 6.68 -21.88
N PHE A 736 3.51 7.00 -21.48
CA PHE A 736 2.30 6.54 -22.19
C PHE A 736 1.13 7.50 -22.05
N LEU A 737 0.17 7.38 -22.98
CA LEU A 737 -1.15 7.98 -22.89
C LEU A 737 -2.18 6.88 -22.68
N SER A 738 -3.13 7.09 -21.78
CA SER A 738 -4.22 6.13 -21.52
C SER A 738 -5.58 6.84 -21.57
N LEU A 739 -6.51 6.25 -22.30
CA LEU A 739 -7.92 6.64 -22.33
C LEU A 739 -8.72 5.56 -21.60
N SER A 740 -9.41 5.94 -20.53
CA SER A 740 -10.21 5.04 -19.69
C SER A 740 -11.68 5.43 -19.77
N PHE A 741 -12.55 4.45 -19.91
CA PHE A 741 -14.00 4.60 -19.80
C PHE A 741 -14.54 3.68 -18.71
N THR A 742 -15.43 4.20 -17.87
CA THR A 742 -16.09 3.42 -16.81
C THR A 742 -17.59 3.75 -16.80
N TYR A 743 -18.44 2.71 -16.69
CA TYR A 743 -19.88 2.85 -16.58
C TYR A 743 -20.43 2.05 -15.39
N LYS A 744 -21.20 2.71 -14.52
CA LYS A 744 -21.80 2.17 -13.31
C LYS A 744 -23.32 2.02 -13.51
N PHE A 745 -23.89 0.88 -13.11
CA PHE A 745 -25.33 0.59 -13.28
C PHE A 745 -25.94 -0.15 -12.09
N GLY A 746 -27.27 -0.25 -12.03
CA GLY A 746 -27.96 -1.01 -11.04
C GLY A 746 -27.96 -0.36 -9.64
N GLY A 747 -28.58 0.79 -9.47
CA GLY A 747 -28.73 1.45 -8.16
C GLY A 747 -27.41 2.00 -7.58
N TYR A 748 -26.41 2.20 -8.41
CA TYR A 748 -25.35 3.16 -8.15
C TYR A 748 -26.00 4.56 -8.12
N LYS A 749 -26.77 4.85 -7.06
CA LYS A 749 -26.86 6.21 -6.65
C LYS A 749 -25.47 6.51 -6.12
N ALA A 750 -24.72 7.34 -6.83
CA ALA A 750 -23.84 8.23 -6.12
C ALA A 750 -24.68 8.70 -4.95
N LYS A 751 -24.28 8.41 -3.71
CA LYS A 751 -24.75 9.25 -2.63
C LYS A 751 -24.36 10.63 -3.12
N GLU A 752 -25.37 11.46 -3.56
CA GLU A 752 -25.25 12.85 -3.24
C GLU A 752 -24.78 12.76 -1.79
N HIS A 753 -23.59 13.26 -1.50
CA HIS A 753 -23.23 13.58 -0.15
C HIS A 753 -24.17 14.71 0.26
N LYS A 754 -25.41 14.37 0.54
CA LYS A 754 -26.10 14.94 1.64
C LYS A 754 -25.23 14.53 2.79
N ASP A 755 -24.55 15.51 3.35
CA ASP A 755 -23.89 15.31 4.63
C ASP A 755 -24.83 14.44 5.42
N VAL A 756 -24.37 13.22 5.74
CA VAL A 756 -25.18 12.31 6.53
C VAL A 756 -25.49 13.12 7.75
N ASP A 757 -26.75 13.38 7.94
CA ASP A 757 -27.25 13.99 9.16
C ASP A 757 -26.81 13.06 10.29
N THR A 758 -25.59 13.29 10.79
CA THR A 758 -25.01 12.58 11.92
C THR A 758 -25.62 13.06 13.22
N SER A 759 -26.55 14.03 13.16
CA SER A 759 -27.30 14.55 14.31
C SER A 759 -28.14 13.49 15.00
N ARG A 760 -28.47 12.37 14.34
CA ARG A 760 -29.21 11.24 14.93
C ARG A 760 -28.35 10.08 15.41
N PHE A 761 -27.06 10.09 15.15
CA PHE A 761 -26.14 9.04 15.60
C PHE A 761 -25.18 9.63 16.61
N GLY A 762 -25.57 9.59 17.87
CA GLY A 762 -24.67 9.90 18.97
C GLY A 762 -23.48 8.95 18.95
N TYR A 763 -22.35 9.42 18.43
CA TYR A 763 -21.02 8.87 18.60
C TYR A 763 -20.06 9.98 18.97
#